data_1e37ebafadd9f27a4429cdc536bcf551
#
_entry.id   1e37ebafadd9f27a4429cdc536bcf551
#
_cell.length_a   1.000
_cell.length_b   1.000
_cell.length_c   1.000
_cell.angle_alpha   90.00
_cell.angle_beta   90.00
_cell.angle_gamma   90.00
#
_symmetry.space_group_name_H-M   'P 1'
#
loop_
_entity.id
_entity.type
_entity.pdbx_description
1 polymer ?
#
loop_
_entity_poly.entity_id
_entity_poly.type
_entity_poly.pdbx_seq_one_letter_code
_entity_poly.pdbx_strand_id
1 'polypeptide(L)'
;MAIGSSSSDSRPNPAGTDPQSQREVKRANANNRIDPFVPRTDHNPRELRSWAKRTGFVSAFSSETTTNNDTATPTPASDLYDKAVDNNNHDRNGGSSPKIEIDPILGRTRQLNSRIEIEPESRPGNDDRGSGLRDESKKRMVGNDVLGAIPNKDEVGLNGTGNEPKKGDVNDFDHVGIEVYPFGEELIANEGWNNRQSGMRYGLRDNPGFALLMYYGLQHYLSLAGSLIFIPLIIVPAMGGTDRDTAEVISTMLLISGITTILHSYFGTRLPLVQGSSFVYLAPALVIINAREYRNLTEHKFRHIMRELQGAIIVGSLFQTILGFTGFMSLLLRLINPVVVAPTVAAVGLAFFSYGFPQAGSCVEISIPLILLVLIFTLYLRGISIFGHRIFQIYAVPLSVLMIWTYAFFLTAGGAYNYKGCSPDIPSSNILVDACRKHAYTMQHCRTDASNAWRTAAWVRIPYPLQWGVPIFHFRTSLIMIIVSLVASVDSVGTYHSTSLLVNSKPPTPRIVSRGIALEGFCSVLAGIWGCGTGSSTLTENVHTVNITKVASRRVVEVGAAFLILFSFIGKVGAILASIPQALAASILCFMWGLIVSLGLSTLQYSQTASFRNITIVGVSLFLGLTIPAYFQQYQPESSLILPSYLVPYAAASNGPVQTSSKQFDFAMNALMSLNMVVTLLVAFVLDNTVPGSRQERGVYIWSRAEDMATDASLHADYSLPSKVSRFFC
;
A
#
# COMPACT_ATOMS: atom_id res chain seq x y z
N MET A 1 15.87 -64.37 24.72
CA MET A 1 14.94 -65.29 25.37
C MET A 1 13.56 -64.76 24.95
N ALA A 2 12.99 -65.23 23.90
CA ALA A 2 12.39 -66.53 23.68
C ALA A 2 10.98 -66.62 24.22
N ILE A 3 10.04 -66.77 23.28
CA ILE A 3 8.88 -67.72 23.28
C ILE A 3 7.59 -67.02 23.77
N GLY A 4 6.46 -67.09 23.16
CA GLY A 4 5.94 -67.78 22.01
C GLY A 4 4.42 -67.70 22.01
N SER A 5 3.84 -67.72 20.82
CA SER A 5 2.69 -68.47 20.32
C SER A 5 1.42 -68.51 21.21
N SER A 6 0.23 -68.50 20.72
CA SER A 6 -0.44 -69.06 19.53
C SER A 6 -1.95 -68.73 19.54
N SER A 7 -2.49 -68.46 18.40
CA SER A 7 -3.72 -68.99 17.78
C SER A 7 -4.98 -69.26 18.61
N SER A 8 -6.12 -68.78 18.12
CA SER A 8 -7.12 -69.69 17.50
C SER A 8 -8.37 -68.93 17.03
N ASP A 9 -8.75 -69.32 15.85
CA ASP A 9 -10.02 -69.14 15.18
C ASP A 9 -11.27 -69.30 16.06
N SER A 10 -12.29 -68.53 15.73
CA SER A 10 -13.63 -69.09 15.46
C SER A 10 -14.59 -68.03 14.92
N ARG A 11 -15.01 -68.20 13.69
CA ARG A 11 -16.30 -67.67 13.19
C ARG A 11 -17.47 -68.41 13.90
N PRO A 12 -18.64 -67.74 14.04
CA PRO A 12 -19.72 -68.09 13.16
C PRO A 12 -20.56 -66.92 12.62
N ASN A 13 -21.16 -67.17 11.48
CA ASN A 13 -22.18 -66.43 10.73
C ASN A 13 -23.59 -66.70 11.33
N PRO A 14 -24.66 -66.18 10.69
CA PRO A 14 -25.23 -64.86 10.70
C PRO A 14 -26.71 -64.85 11.12
N ALA A 15 -27.22 -63.66 11.54
CA ALA A 15 -28.67 -63.45 11.47
C ALA A 15 -29.04 -61.98 11.60
N GLY A 16 -29.92 -61.50 10.71
CA GLY A 16 -30.84 -60.41 10.95
C GLY A 16 -30.39 -59.05 10.39
N THR A 17 -30.66 -58.82 9.15
CA THR A 17 -30.59 -57.48 8.50
C THR A 17 -31.89 -56.75 8.77
N ASP A 18 -31.77 -55.63 9.51
CA ASP A 18 -32.84 -54.69 9.71
C ASP A 18 -32.81 -53.63 8.58
N PRO A 19 -33.93 -53.29 7.94
CA PRO A 19 -33.98 -52.41 6.76
C PRO A 19 -33.65 -50.94 7.02
N GLN A 20 -33.51 -50.55 8.28
CA GLN A 20 -33.24 -49.15 8.63
C GLN A 20 -31.76 -48.74 8.51
N SER A 21 -30.82 -49.68 8.63
CA SER A 21 -29.37 -49.34 8.55
C SER A 21 -28.90 -49.09 7.12
N GLN A 22 -29.59 -49.62 6.10
CA GLN A 22 -29.24 -49.34 4.69
C GLN A 22 -29.70 -47.98 4.19
N ARG A 23 -30.61 -47.29 4.91
CA ARG A 23 -31.01 -45.90 4.58
C ARG A 23 -30.04 -44.85 5.13
N GLU A 24 -29.37 -45.11 6.23
CA GLU A 24 -28.40 -44.17 6.79
C GLU A 24 -27.05 -44.21 6.04
N VAL A 25 -26.60 -45.39 5.61
CA VAL A 25 -25.35 -45.48 4.82
C VAL A 25 -25.51 -44.90 3.42
N LYS A 26 -26.72 -44.93 2.82
CA LYS A 26 -27.03 -44.25 1.56
C LYS A 26 -27.16 -42.73 1.72
N ARG A 27 -27.49 -42.21 2.90
CA ARG A 27 -27.52 -40.78 3.19
C ARG A 27 -26.16 -40.21 3.45
N ALA A 28 -25.22 -40.96 4.00
CA ALA A 28 -23.86 -40.49 4.26
C ALA A 28 -22.99 -40.34 2.98
N ASN A 29 -23.27 -41.15 1.95
CA ASN A 29 -22.53 -41.08 0.67
C ASN A 29 -23.15 -40.14 -0.37
N ALA A 30 -24.30 -39.50 -0.09
CA ALA A 30 -24.95 -38.55 -0.99
C ALA A 30 -24.53 -37.09 -0.77
N ASN A 31 -23.73 -36.80 0.26
CA ASN A 31 -23.41 -35.45 0.64
C ASN A 31 -22.11 -34.88 0.03
N ASN A 32 -21.42 -35.58 -0.87
CA ASN A 32 -20.20 -35.12 -1.51
C ASN A 32 -20.27 -34.96 -3.03
N ARG A 33 -21.46 -34.79 -3.59
CA ARG A 33 -21.60 -34.28 -4.96
C ARG A 33 -22.12 -32.85 -4.88
N ILE A 34 -21.28 -31.89 -5.22
CA ILE A 34 -21.69 -30.53 -5.53
C ILE A 34 -22.39 -30.60 -6.88
N ASP A 35 -23.73 -30.66 -6.85
CA ASP A 35 -24.53 -30.53 -8.06
C ASP A 35 -24.41 -29.10 -8.59
N PRO A 36 -24.28 -28.89 -9.91
CA PRO A 36 -24.20 -27.53 -10.47
C PRO A 36 -25.46 -26.75 -10.10
N PHE A 37 -25.29 -25.49 -9.70
CA PHE A 37 -26.35 -24.58 -9.35
C PHE A 37 -27.29 -24.37 -10.55
N VAL A 38 -28.47 -24.96 -10.49
CA VAL A 38 -29.56 -24.71 -11.43
C VAL A 38 -30.53 -23.75 -10.76
N PRO A 39 -30.71 -22.51 -11.27
CA PRO A 39 -31.70 -21.58 -10.73
C PRO A 39 -33.10 -22.19 -10.85
N ARG A 40 -33.78 -22.42 -9.73
CA ARG A 40 -35.19 -22.84 -9.71
C ARG A 40 -36.07 -21.58 -9.67
N THR A 41 -37.07 -21.57 -10.53
CA THR A 41 -38.07 -20.48 -10.63
C THR A 41 -39.10 -20.48 -9.51
N ASP A 42 -39.23 -21.60 -8.77
CA ASP A 42 -40.21 -21.73 -7.67
C ASP A 42 -39.47 -21.81 -6.33
N HIS A 43 -39.51 -20.70 -5.59
CA HIS A 43 -38.90 -20.63 -4.26
C HIS A 43 -39.87 -21.09 -3.17
N ASN A 44 -39.56 -22.21 -2.53
CA ASN A 44 -40.29 -22.65 -1.34
C ASN A 44 -39.87 -21.78 -0.12
N PRO A 45 -40.80 -21.05 0.51
CA PRO A 45 -40.47 -20.14 1.63
C PRO A 45 -39.78 -20.83 2.82
N ARG A 46 -40.02 -22.14 3.00
CA ARG A 46 -39.36 -22.93 4.06
C ARG A 46 -37.88 -23.23 3.76
N GLU A 47 -37.52 -23.42 2.50
CA GLU A 47 -36.13 -23.63 2.08
C GLU A 47 -35.33 -22.34 2.17
N LEU A 48 -35.93 -21.20 1.80
CA LEU A 48 -35.33 -19.88 1.95
C LEU A 48 -35.05 -19.52 3.43
N ARG A 49 -35.99 -19.85 4.34
CA ARG A 49 -35.78 -19.62 5.79
C ARG A 49 -34.68 -20.54 6.35
N SER A 50 -34.58 -21.77 5.87
CA SER A 50 -33.52 -22.70 6.29
C SER A 50 -32.15 -22.28 5.76
N TRP A 51 -32.10 -21.69 4.56
CA TRP A 51 -30.90 -21.14 3.96
C TRP A 51 -30.46 -19.86 4.69
N ALA A 52 -31.36 -18.93 4.95
CA ALA A 52 -31.10 -17.71 5.72
C ALA A 52 -30.56 -18.01 7.13
N LYS A 53 -31.11 -19.04 7.77
CA LYS A 53 -30.67 -19.49 9.10
C LYS A 53 -29.27 -20.13 9.11
N ARG A 54 -28.86 -20.79 7.98
CA ARG A 54 -27.53 -21.38 7.82
C ARG A 54 -26.46 -20.39 7.41
N THR A 55 -26.84 -19.36 6.66
CA THR A 55 -25.90 -18.36 6.13
C THR A 55 -25.83 -17.08 6.97
N GLY A 56 -26.67 -16.94 8.01
CA GLY A 56 -26.73 -15.73 8.82
C GLY A 56 -27.28 -14.50 8.06
N PHE A 57 -27.93 -14.72 6.92
CA PHE A 57 -28.49 -13.63 6.13
C PHE A 57 -29.77 -13.09 6.78
N VAL A 58 -29.73 -11.88 7.29
CA VAL A 58 -30.90 -11.14 7.82
C VAL A 58 -31.33 -10.12 6.78
N SER A 59 -32.50 -10.35 6.16
CA SER A 59 -33.07 -9.36 5.26
C SER A 59 -33.78 -8.27 6.08
N ALA A 60 -33.49 -7.02 5.81
CA ALA A 60 -34.10 -5.85 6.47
C ALA A 60 -35.57 -5.58 6.02
N PHE A 61 -36.16 -6.47 5.21
CA PHE A 61 -37.52 -6.36 4.71
C PHE A 61 -38.33 -7.61 5.07
N SER A 62 -38.83 -7.68 6.30
CA SER A 62 -39.96 -8.55 6.63
C SER A 62 -40.98 -7.74 7.42
N SER A 63 -41.97 -7.18 6.70
CA SER A 63 -43.23 -6.77 7.31
C SER A 63 -44.07 -8.01 7.54
N GLU A 64 -44.24 -8.38 8.78
CA GLU A 64 -45.10 -9.49 9.20
C GLU A 64 -46.56 -9.07 9.10
N THR A 65 -47.32 -9.86 8.34
CA THR A 65 -48.79 -9.89 8.47
C THR A 65 -49.12 -11.03 9.43
N THR A 66 -49.54 -10.69 10.62
CA THR A 66 -50.06 -11.60 11.64
C THR A 66 -51.49 -12.00 11.32
N THR A 67 -51.75 -13.30 11.28
CA THR A 67 -53.07 -13.88 11.58
C THR A 67 -52.92 -14.88 12.70
N ASN A 68 -53.78 -14.66 13.70
CA ASN A 68 -53.91 -15.34 14.99
C ASN A 68 -54.16 -16.85 14.89
N ASN A 69 -53.66 -17.63 15.83
CA ASN A 69 -54.48 -18.28 16.88
C ASN A 69 -53.62 -19.14 17.84
N ASP A 70 -53.87 -18.84 19.11
CA ASP A 70 -54.03 -19.66 20.31
C ASP A 70 -52.89 -20.44 20.95
N THR A 71 -52.70 -20.08 22.15
CA THR A 71 -52.71 -20.65 23.52
C THR A 71 -51.42 -20.76 24.32
N ALA A 72 -51.52 -20.03 25.47
CA ALA A 72 -51.02 -20.31 26.84
C ALA A 72 -49.53 -20.03 27.19
N THR A 73 -49.28 -18.91 27.79
CA THR A 73 -48.77 -18.44 29.13
C THR A 73 -47.79 -19.30 29.93
N PRO A 74 -47.01 -18.74 30.94
CA PRO A 74 -46.80 -17.35 31.37
C PRO A 74 -45.35 -16.94 31.78
N THR A 75 -45.04 -15.67 31.69
CA THR A 75 -44.40 -14.63 32.52
C THR A 75 -43.29 -14.95 33.55
N PRO A 76 -42.51 -13.96 34.12
CA PRO A 76 -42.72 -12.52 34.12
C PRO A 76 -41.45 -11.58 34.07
N ALA A 77 -41.70 -10.35 33.79
CA ALA A 77 -41.33 -9.06 34.42
C ALA A 77 -39.87 -8.56 34.29
N SER A 78 -39.58 -7.30 34.16
CA SER A 78 -40.19 -6.03 34.55
C SER A 78 -39.53 -4.85 33.79
N ASP A 79 -40.32 -3.91 33.38
CA ASP A 79 -40.45 -2.48 33.74
C ASP A 79 -39.35 -1.53 33.34
N LEU A 80 -39.58 -0.38 32.84
CA LEU A 80 -40.40 0.81 32.92
C LEU A 80 -39.80 1.88 32.00
N TYR A 81 -40.41 2.72 31.32
CA TYR A 81 -41.20 3.94 31.43
C TYR A 81 -41.49 4.53 30.02
N ASP A 82 -42.66 4.66 29.69
CA ASP A 82 -43.67 5.68 29.45
C ASP A 82 -43.22 7.12 29.08
N LYS A 83 -43.77 7.65 27.97
CA LYS A 83 -44.85 8.67 27.81
C LYS A 83 -44.86 9.14 26.35
N ALA A 84 -45.83 8.87 25.60
CA ALA A 84 -47.11 9.47 25.27
C ALA A 84 -47.09 10.96 24.88
N VAL A 85 -47.61 11.27 23.68
CA VAL A 85 -48.74 12.17 23.43
C VAL A 85 -49.02 12.21 21.90
N ASP A 86 -50.17 11.70 21.51
CA ASP A 86 -51.24 12.09 20.61
C ASP A 86 -51.05 13.30 19.64
N ASN A 87 -51.39 13.21 18.36
CA ASN A 87 -52.73 13.34 17.78
C ASN A 87 -52.74 13.49 16.25
N ASN A 88 -53.60 12.69 15.64
CA ASN A 88 -54.55 12.97 14.57
C ASN A 88 -54.19 13.47 13.18
N ASN A 89 -54.63 12.63 12.27
CA ASN A 89 -55.55 12.81 11.16
C ASN A 89 -55.05 13.02 9.72
N HIS A 90 -55.56 12.09 8.92
CA HIS A 90 -56.11 12.18 7.58
C HIS A 90 -55.16 12.33 6.37
N ASP A 91 -55.15 11.49 5.50
CA ASP A 91 -55.87 11.01 4.34
C ASP A 91 -54.95 10.50 3.22
N ARG A 92 -55.27 9.32 2.73
CA ARG A 92 -55.21 8.79 1.36
C ARG A 92 -54.24 9.43 0.33
N ASN A 93 -53.26 8.68 -0.15
CA ASN A 93 -53.31 8.20 -1.52
C ASN A 93 -52.20 7.21 -1.86
N GLY A 94 -52.59 6.18 -2.62
CA GLY A 94 -51.70 5.12 -3.08
C GLY A 94 -50.66 5.61 -4.08
N GLY A 95 -49.44 5.19 -3.86
CA GLY A 95 -48.33 5.34 -4.78
C GLY A 95 -47.67 3.95 -5.00
N SER A 96 -47.80 3.46 -6.21
CA SER A 96 -47.22 2.23 -6.70
C SER A 96 -45.69 2.26 -6.63
N SER A 97 -45.11 1.24 -6.01
CA SER A 97 -43.66 0.98 -6.00
C SER A 97 -43.15 0.67 -7.41
N PRO A 98 -41.97 1.14 -7.82
CA PRO A 98 -41.39 0.73 -9.10
C PRO A 98 -40.93 -0.72 -9.06
N LYS A 99 -41.37 -1.49 -10.03
CA LYS A 99 -40.88 -2.85 -10.28
C LYS A 99 -39.46 -2.77 -10.83
N ILE A 100 -38.53 -3.47 -10.18
CA ILE A 100 -37.15 -3.66 -10.66
C ILE A 100 -37.13 -4.98 -11.41
N GLU A 101 -36.84 -4.93 -12.69
CA GLU A 101 -36.64 -6.10 -13.55
C GLU A 101 -35.13 -6.28 -13.76
N ILE A 102 -34.62 -7.47 -13.40
CA ILE A 102 -33.21 -7.82 -13.54
C ILE A 102 -33.04 -8.64 -14.81
N ASP A 103 -32.20 -8.16 -15.73
CA ASP A 103 -31.83 -8.89 -16.94
C ASP A 103 -30.83 -10.01 -16.57
N PRO A 104 -31.15 -11.29 -16.83
CA PRO A 104 -30.32 -12.41 -16.39
C PRO A 104 -29.02 -12.63 -17.19
N ILE A 105 -28.80 -11.87 -18.26
CA ILE A 105 -27.63 -12.08 -19.13
C ILE A 105 -26.49 -11.06 -18.88
N LEU A 106 -26.77 -9.89 -18.35
CA LEU A 106 -25.79 -8.81 -18.24
C LEU A 106 -25.60 -8.19 -16.83
N GLY A 107 -26.35 -8.65 -15.82
CA GLY A 107 -26.18 -8.18 -14.44
C GLY A 107 -26.36 -6.65 -14.23
N ARG A 108 -27.06 -5.96 -15.14
CA ARG A 108 -27.30 -4.51 -15.06
C ARG A 108 -28.74 -4.22 -14.68
N THR A 109 -28.93 -3.43 -13.64
CA THR A 109 -30.20 -2.83 -13.28
C THR A 109 -30.54 -1.70 -14.25
N ARG A 110 -31.65 -1.82 -14.97
CA ARG A 110 -32.24 -0.76 -15.79
C ARG A 110 -33.30 -0.04 -14.97
N GLN A 111 -33.10 1.23 -14.69
CA GLN A 111 -34.19 2.10 -14.24
C GLN A 111 -35.00 2.55 -15.46
N LEU A 112 -36.27 2.17 -15.47
CA LEU A 112 -37.24 2.75 -16.41
C LEU A 112 -37.62 4.14 -15.89
N ASN A 113 -37.15 5.19 -16.55
CA ASN A 113 -37.67 6.55 -16.40
C ASN A 113 -38.98 6.62 -17.20
N SER A 114 -40.07 6.72 -16.50
CA SER A 114 -41.35 7.11 -17.10
C SER A 114 -41.29 8.61 -17.47
N ARG A 115 -41.19 8.87 -18.74
CA ARG A 115 -41.30 10.20 -19.35
C ARG A 115 -42.75 10.60 -19.31
N ILE A 116 -43.08 11.61 -18.54
CA ILE A 116 -44.37 12.28 -18.58
C ILE A 116 -44.31 13.25 -19.76
N GLU A 117 -45.10 12.97 -20.80
CA GLU A 117 -45.43 13.91 -21.84
C GLU A 117 -46.48 14.89 -21.28
N ILE A 118 -46.16 16.15 -21.33
CA ILE A 118 -47.13 17.25 -21.11
C ILE A 118 -47.40 17.83 -22.49
N GLU A 119 -48.62 17.62 -22.99
CA GLU A 119 -49.18 18.35 -24.13
C GLU A 119 -49.41 19.81 -23.76
N PRO A 120 -49.18 20.76 -24.67
CA PRO A 120 -49.57 22.14 -24.48
C PRO A 120 -50.90 22.42 -25.13
N GLU A 121 -51.86 22.91 -24.35
CA GLU A 121 -53.10 23.51 -24.79
C GLU A 121 -52.86 24.86 -25.46
N SER A 122 -53.58 25.04 -26.57
CA SER A 122 -53.57 26.17 -27.48
C SER A 122 -54.52 27.30 -27.05
N ARG A 123 -54.15 28.55 -27.32
CA ARG A 123 -54.89 29.60 -28.06
C ARG A 123 -54.66 31.04 -27.55
N PRO A 124 -55.00 32.07 -28.34
CA PRO A 124 -54.52 32.44 -29.68
C PRO A 124 -54.19 33.97 -29.78
N GLY A 125 -53.63 34.38 -30.91
CA GLY A 125 -53.94 35.77 -31.39
C GLY A 125 -52.80 36.58 -31.94
N ASN A 126 -52.82 36.68 -33.24
CA ASN A 126 -52.65 37.82 -34.16
C ASN A 126 -51.26 38.36 -34.55
N ASP A 127 -51.07 38.19 -35.87
CA ASP A 127 -50.70 39.17 -36.92
C ASP A 127 -49.29 39.84 -36.82
N ASP A 128 -48.49 39.93 -37.84
CA ASP A 128 -48.57 40.12 -39.24
C ASP A 128 -47.19 40.12 -39.93
N ARG A 129 -47.13 39.64 -41.19
CA ARG A 129 -46.22 39.99 -42.28
C ARG A 129 -44.73 39.96 -42.11
N GLY A 130 -43.93 39.30 -42.96
CA GLY A 130 -44.01 39.01 -44.34
C GLY A 130 -42.69 38.53 -44.87
N SER A 131 -42.75 37.67 -45.87
CA SER A 131 -41.90 37.48 -47.05
C SER A 131 -40.36 37.23 -46.77
N GLY A 132 -39.75 36.26 -47.31
CA GLY A 132 -39.88 35.44 -48.46
C GLY A 132 -38.65 34.61 -48.71
N LEU A 133 -38.97 33.46 -49.17
CA LEU A 133 -38.37 32.70 -50.28
C LEU A 133 -36.90 32.29 -50.36
N ARG A 134 -36.80 30.96 -50.40
CA ARG A 134 -35.99 30.13 -51.34
C ARG A 134 -34.52 29.96 -51.07
N ASP A 135 -34.07 28.80 -51.03
CA ASP A 135 -34.01 27.53 -51.72
C ASP A 135 -32.55 27.12 -52.06
N GLU A 136 -32.32 25.87 -51.80
CA GLU A 136 -31.51 24.88 -52.57
C GLU A 136 -29.97 24.95 -52.64
N SER A 137 -29.45 23.93 -52.07
CA SER A 137 -28.79 22.77 -52.71
C SER A 137 -27.32 22.87 -53.15
N LYS A 138 -26.63 21.85 -52.68
CA LYS A 138 -25.72 20.97 -53.41
C LYS A 138 -24.33 21.44 -53.84
N LYS A 139 -23.45 20.58 -53.41
CA LYS A 139 -22.37 19.92 -54.19
C LYS A 139 -20.98 20.57 -54.34
N ARG A 140 -20.04 19.84 -53.75
CA ARG A 140 -18.87 19.16 -54.38
C ARG A 140 -17.73 19.97 -55.01
N MET A 141 -16.54 19.56 -54.54
CA MET A 141 -15.29 19.25 -55.27
C MET A 141 -14.27 20.35 -55.56
N VAL A 142 -13.09 20.03 -55.02
CA VAL A 142 -11.78 19.87 -55.75
C VAL A 142 -11.05 21.14 -56.20
N GLY A 143 -9.80 21.20 -55.79
CA GLY A 143 -8.71 21.58 -56.69
C GLY A 143 -7.77 22.67 -56.21
N ASN A 144 -6.62 22.24 -55.86
CA ASN A 144 -5.31 22.63 -56.33
C ASN A 144 -4.87 24.08 -56.45
N ASP A 145 -3.76 24.27 -55.81
CA ASP A 145 -2.49 24.83 -56.29
C ASP A 145 -2.23 26.35 -56.33
N VAL A 146 -1.04 26.61 -55.86
CA VAL A 146 0.04 27.43 -56.42
C VAL A 146 0.38 28.77 -55.74
N LEU A 147 1.56 28.68 -55.12
CA LEU A 147 2.70 29.65 -55.10
C LEU A 147 2.43 31.17 -54.96
N GLY A 148 3.27 31.71 -54.09
CA GLY A 148 3.78 33.06 -54.33
C GLY A 148 4.25 33.82 -53.11
N ALA A 149 5.53 33.67 -52.79
CA ALA A 149 6.54 34.74 -52.71
C ALA A 149 6.52 35.71 -51.53
N ILE A 150 7.64 35.67 -50.83
CA ILE A 150 8.28 36.64 -49.93
C ILE A 150 8.51 37.97 -50.66
N PRO A 151 8.55 39.17 -49.99
CA PRO A 151 9.83 39.64 -49.51
C PRO A 151 9.90 40.46 -48.23
N ASN A 152 11.07 40.40 -47.68
CA ASN A 152 11.89 41.14 -46.75
C ASN A 152 11.69 42.63 -46.47
N LYS A 153 12.23 43.01 -45.29
CA LYS A 153 13.01 44.21 -44.91
C LYS A 153 12.22 45.44 -44.42
N ASP A 154 12.59 46.19 -43.48
CA ASP A 154 13.76 46.65 -42.75
C ASP A 154 13.31 47.51 -41.55
N GLU A 155 14.05 47.41 -40.47
CA GLU A 155 14.75 48.43 -39.68
C GLU A 155 14.02 49.64 -39.00
N VAL A 156 14.50 49.87 -37.79
CA VAL A 156 14.78 51.15 -37.07
C VAL A 156 13.73 51.75 -36.15
N GLY A 157 14.06 51.74 -34.87
CA GLY A 157 14.26 53.01 -34.13
C GLY A 157 13.54 53.17 -32.80
N LEU A 158 14.32 53.09 -31.77
CA LEU A 158 14.45 53.93 -30.56
C LEU A 158 13.24 54.61 -29.87
N ASN A 159 13.29 54.41 -28.56
CA ASN A 159 13.01 55.39 -27.45
C ASN A 159 11.58 55.57 -26.93
N GLY A 160 11.50 55.32 -25.60
CA GLY A 160 10.89 56.34 -24.77
C GLY A 160 9.95 55.85 -23.66
N THR A 161 10.50 55.81 -22.44
CA THR A 161 9.87 56.24 -21.19
C THR A 161 8.44 55.84 -20.80
N GLY A 162 8.33 55.09 -19.70
CA GLY A 162 7.54 55.52 -18.54
C GLY A 162 6.04 55.28 -18.56
N ASN A 163 5.59 54.38 -17.73
CA ASN A 163 4.63 54.64 -16.65
C ASN A 163 3.97 53.32 -16.18
N GLU A 164 4.09 53.06 -14.89
CA GLU A 164 3.15 52.20 -14.18
C GLU A 164 1.71 52.69 -14.34
N PRO A 165 0.75 51.79 -14.40
CA PRO A 165 -0.34 51.92 -13.43
C PRO A 165 -0.90 50.61 -12.86
N LYS A 166 -1.17 50.73 -11.56
CA LYS A 166 -2.34 50.29 -10.81
C LYS A 166 -2.80 48.84 -10.87
N LYS A 167 -2.75 48.23 -9.66
CA LYS A 167 -3.57 47.16 -9.11
C LYS A 167 -4.98 47.10 -9.69
N GLY A 168 -5.34 45.88 -10.15
CA GLY A 168 -6.67 45.43 -10.33
C GLY A 168 -6.79 44.02 -9.78
N ASP A 169 -7.58 43.85 -8.72
CA ASP A 169 -7.97 42.58 -8.14
C ASP A 169 -8.67 41.71 -9.19
N VAL A 170 -8.15 40.53 -9.47
CA VAL A 170 -8.89 39.46 -10.13
C VAL A 170 -8.75 38.21 -9.28
N ASN A 171 -9.88 37.77 -8.75
CA ASN A 171 -10.07 36.52 -8.05
C ASN A 171 -9.68 35.36 -8.97
N ASP A 172 -8.57 34.75 -8.67
CA ASP A 172 -8.12 33.52 -9.32
C ASP A 172 -8.63 32.32 -8.49
N PHE A 173 -9.72 31.75 -8.97
CA PHE A 173 -10.14 30.40 -8.54
C PHE A 173 -9.19 29.40 -9.18
N ASP A 174 -8.12 29.09 -8.46
CA ASP A 174 -7.23 28.00 -8.82
C ASP A 174 -7.99 26.67 -8.87
N HIS A 175 -8.35 26.25 -10.05
CA HIS A 175 -8.62 24.86 -10.38
C HIS A 175 -7.33 24.07 -10.13
N VAL A 176 -7.27 23.35 -9.02
CA VAL A 176 -6.25 22.34 -8.77
C VAL A 176 -6.58 21.14 -9.65
N GLY A 177 -6.29 21.25 -10.93
CA GLY A 177 -6.09 20.10 -11.79
C GLY A 177 -4.78 19.41 -11.38
N ILE A 178 -4.81 18.11 -11.21
CA ILE A 178 -3.63 17.29 -11.39
C ILE A 178 -3.14 17.63 -12.78
N GLU A 179 -1.99 18.30 -12.90
CA GLU A 179 -1.38 18.54 -14.21
C GLU A 179 -1.06 17.17 -14.83
N VAL A 180 -2.02 16.67 -15.60
CA VAL A 180 -1.83 15.57 -16.53
C VAL A 180 -1.04 16.18 -17.68
N TYR A 181 0.23 15.88 -17.74
CA TYR A 181 1.05 16.27 -18.89
C TYR A 181 0.49 15.62 -20.15
N PRO A 182 0.06 16.37 -21.17
CA PRO A 182 -0.41 15.80 -22.42
C PRO A 182 0.77 15.13 -23.14
N PHE A 183 0.72 13.82 -23.21
CA PHE A 183 1.60 13.01 -24.05
C PHE A 183 0.98 12.97 -25.44
N GLY A 184 1.45 13.83 -26.32
CA GLY A 184 1.02 13.80 -27.70
C GLY A 184 1.62 14.92 -28.52
N GLU A 185 2.84 14.72 -28.96
CA GLU A 185 3.35 15.17 -30.24
C GLU A 185 4.78 14.61 -30.36
N GLU A 186 5.12 14.14 -31.54
CA GLU A 186 6.47 13.66 -31.86
C GLU A 186 7.49 14.68 -31.40
N LEU A 187 8.24 14.33 -30.36
CA LEU A 187 9.31 15.15 -29.83
C LEU A 187 10.43 15.26 -30.88
N ILE A 188 10.47 16.39 -31.50
CA ILE A 188 11.71 17.00 -31.95
C ILE A 188 12.59 17.12 -30.68
N ALA A 189 13.58 16.24 -30.61
CA ALA A 189 14.22 15.81 -29.35
C ALA A 189 15.18 16.85 -28.73
N ASN A 190 15.26 18.09 -29.16
CA ASN A 190 16.31 18.99 -28.67
C ASN A 190 15.92 20.39 -28.17
N GLU A 191 14.71 20.86 -28.34
CA GLU A 191 14.38 22.25 -27.92
C GLU A 191 13.37 22.38 -26.78
N GLY A 192 12.68 21.31 -26.36
CA GLY A 192 11.61 21.34 -25.37
C GLY A 192 12.04 21.31 -23.90
N TRP A 193 13.28 20.92 -23.59
CA TRP A 193 13.72 20.74 -22.21
C TRP A 193 14.11 22.05 -21.49
N ASN A 194 14.56 23.05 -22.25
CA ASN A 194 15.02 24.32 -21.66
C ASN A 194 13.90 25.26 -21.25
N ASN A 195 12.65 25.02 -21.63
CA ASN A 195 11.52 25.93 -21.38
C ASN A 195 10.49 25.41 -20.37
N ARG A 196 10.68 24.23 -19.76
CA ARG A 196 9.92 23.84 -18.58
C ARG A 196 10.50 24.60 -17.39
N GLN A 197 9.89 25.71 -17.02
CA GLN A 197 10.17 26.33 -15.72
C GLN A 197 9.95 25.28 -14.64
N SER A 198 11.04 24.85 -14.02
CA SER A 198 11.02 23.94 -12.90
C SER A 198 10.17 24.59 -11.80
N GLY A 199 9.03 24.03 -11.47
CA GLY A 199 8.23 24.42 -10.31
C GLY A 199 8.93 24.07 -8.98
N MET A 200 10.21 23.65 -9.04
CA MET A 200 11.02 23.35 -7.86
C MET A 200 11.60 24.63 -7.27
N ARG A 201 11.47 24.76 -5.93
CA ARG A 201 12.07 25.87 -5.17
C ARG A 201 13.58 25.75 -5.11
N TYR A 202 14.09 24.52 -5.00
CA TYR A 202 15.51 24.20 -5.04
C TYR A 202 15.72 22.96 -5.93
N GLY A 203 16.52 23.13 -6.95
CA GLY A 203 16.90 22.05 -7.88
C GLY A 203 17.95 21.10 -7.30
N LEU A 204 18.32 20.11 -8.10
CA LEU A 204 19.21 19.00 -7.71
C LEU A 204 20.59 19.46 -7.19
N ARG A 205 21.12 20.56 -7.71
CA ARG A 205 22.47 21.09 -7.41
C ARG A 205 22.46 22.29 -6.48
N ASP A 206 21.29 22.84 -6.21
CA ASP A 206 21.17 24.06 -5.43
C ASP A 206 21.58 23.83 -3.98
N ASN A 207 22.28 24.81 -3.42
CA ASN A 207 22.67 24.85 -2.01
C ASN A 207 21.86 25.92 -1.30
N PRO A 208 20.82 25.56 -0.54
CA PRO A 208 20.15 26.49 0.36
C PRO A 208 21.13 27.05 1.41
N GLY A 209 20.91 28.28 1.89
CA GLY A 209 21.66 28.80 3.02
C GLY A 209 21.58 27.89 4.25
N PHE A 210 22.59 27.96 5.14
CA PHE A 210 22.74 26.99 6.25
C PHE A 210 21.46 26.80 7.08
N ALA A 211 20.76 27.87 7.47
CA ALA A 211 19.52 27.73 8.25
C ALA A 211 18.41 27.04 7.50
N LEU A 212 18.23 27.30 6.20
CA LEU A 212 17.25 26.63 5.34
C LEU A 212 17.66 25.18 5.07
N LEU A 213 18.96 24.90 4.92
CA LEU A 213 19.49 23.56 4.74
C LEU A 213 19.15 22.67 5.95
N MET A 214 19.38 23.16 7.16
CA MET A 214 19.03 22.46 8.41
C MET A 214 17.52 22.28 8.54
N TYR A 215 16.74 23.32 8.24
CA TYR A 215 15.28 23.25 8.28
C TYR A 215 14.72 22.20 7.32
N TYR A 216 15.12 22.24 6.05
CA TYR A 216 14.63 21.26 5.07
C TYR A 216 15.17 19.85 5.31
N GLY A 217 16.40 19.71 5.79
CA GLY A 217 16.97 18.43 6.20
C GLY A 217 16.17 17.79 7.34
N LEU A 218 15.85 18.56 8.37
CA LEU A 218 14.98 18.11 9.46
C LEU A 218 13.56 17.75 8.95
N GLN A 219 13.04 18.54 8.02
CA GLN A 219 11.74 18.29 7.39
C GLN A 219 11.70 16.95 6.63
N HIS A 220 12.73 16.67 5.80
CA HIS A 220 12.86 15.37 5.12
C HIS A 220 12.98 14.23 6.13
N TYR A 221 13.75 14.41 7.21
CA TYR A 221 13.82 13.44 8.30
C TYR A 221 12.43 13.15 8.89
N LEU A 222 11.68 14.16 9.29
CA LEU A 222 10.37 14.00 9.94
C LEU A 222 9.32 13.36 9.01
N SER A 223 9.35 13.66 7.72
CA SER A 223 8.38 13.11 6.77
C SER A 223 8.63 11.62 6.48
N LEU A 224 9.87 11.15 6.61
CA LEU A 224 10.26 9.78 6.27
C LEU A 224 10.46 8.89 7.50
N ALA A 225 10.68 9.49 8.68
CA ALA A 225 10.84 8.76 9.92
C ALA A 225 9.66 7.83 10.21
N GLY A 226 8.44 8.20 9.76
CA GLY A 226 7.24 7.38 9.93
C GLY A 226 7.39 6.00 9.31
N SER A 227 7.74 5.87 8.03
CA SER A 227 7.88 4.57 7.38
C SER A 227 8.98 3.72 8.02
N LEU A 228 10.10 4.34 8.43
CA LEU A 228 11.21 3.64 9.06
C LEU A 228 10.89 3.15 10.48
N ILE A 229 10.03 3.85 11.22
CA ILE A 229 9.69 3.54 12.61
C ILE A 229 8.62 2.45 12.69
N PHE A 230 7.64 2.48 11.80
CA PHE A 230 6.49 1.57 11.89
C PHE A 230 6.82 0.12 11.52
N ILE A 231 7.84 -0.11 10.68
CA ILE A 231 8.29 -1.48 10.36
C ILE A 231 8.77 -2.24 11.60
N PRO A 232 9.69 -1.72 12.45
CA PRO A 232 10.07 -2.37 13.70
C PRO A 232 8.91 -2.60 14.67
N LEU A 233 7.97 -1.66 14.75
CA LEU A 233 6.78 -1.79 15.60
C LEU A 233 5.88 -2.97 15.21
N ILE A 234 5.99 -3.44 13.96
CA ILE A 234 5.27 -4.65 13.49
C ILE A 234 6.11 -5.90 13.69
N ILE A 235 7.35 -5.90 13.18
CA ILE A 235 8.14 -7.15 13.09
C ILE A 235 8.68 -7.61 14.43
N VAL A 236 9.11 -6.70 15.31
CA VAL A 236 9.73 -7.10 16.59
C VAL A 236 8.72 -7.77 17.53
N PRO A 237 7.52 -7.21 17.77
CA PRO A 237 6.49 -7.92 18.54
C PRO A 237 6.04 -9.24 17.88
N ALA A 238 5.94 -9.30 16.54
CA ALA A 238 5.60 -10.53 15.83
C ALA A 238 6.64 -11.64 16.05
N MET A 239 7.92 -11.28 16.23
CA MET A 239 9.00 -12.22 16.61
C MET A 239 9.02 -12.54 18.11
N GLY A 240 8.17 -11.92 18.93
CA GLY A 240 8.20 -12.07 20.39
C GLY A 240 9.31 -11.26 21.06
N GLY A 241 9.79 -10.20 20.42
CA GLY A 241 10.75 -9.25 20.99
C GLY A 241 10.12 -8.34 22.03
N THR A 242 10.95 -7.77 22.90
CA THR A 242 10.56 -6.83 23.94
C THR A 242 10.49 -5.40 23.38
N ASP A 243 9.88 -4.48 24.14
CA ASP A 243 9.87 -3.05 23.80
C ASP A 243 11.29 -2.45 23.72
N ARG A 244 12.21 -2.97 24.53
CA ARG A 244 13.62 -2.63 24.44
C ARG A 244 14.22 -3.08 23.12
N ASP A 245 13.94 -4.34 22.68
CA ASP A 245 14.40 -4.83 21.40
C ASP A 245 13.83 -3.98 20.25
N THR A 246 12.57 -3.57 20.36
CA THR A 246 11.93 -2.66 19.39
C THR A 246 12.67 -1.33 19.31
N ALA A 247 12.98 -0.70 20.44
CA ALA A 247 13.75 0.55 20.48
C ALA A 247 15.16 0.37 19.89
N GLU A 248 15.77 -0.78 20.13
CA GLU A 248 17.08 -1.13 19.62
C GLU A 248 17.08 -1.35 18.10
N VAL A 249 16.06 -1.99 17.54
CA VAL A 249 15.89 -2.16 16.09
C VAL A 249 15.59 -0.82 15.42
N ILE A 250 14.73 0.04 16.01
CA ILE A 250 14.48 1.40 15.51
C ILE A 250 15.79 2.18 15.37
N SER A 251 16.60 2.22 16.45
CA SER A 251 17.90 2.91 16.40
C SER A 251 18.81 2.36 15.30
N THR A 252 18.82 1.04 15.11
CA THR A 252 19.62 0.37 14.07
C THR A 252 19.12 0.75 12.67
N MET A 253 17.80 0.77 12.45
CA MET A 253 17.23 1.15 11.16
C MET A 253 17.52 2.60 10.83
N LEU A 254 17.41 3.52 11.80
CA LEU A 254 17.77 4.93 11.60
C LEU A 254 19.24 5.09 11.21
N LEU A 255 20.17 4.40 11.88
CA LEU A 255 21.59 4.44 11.54
C LEU A 255 21.86 3.98 10.11
N ILE A 256 21.36 2.79 9.77
CA ILE A 256 21.60 2.20 8.45
C ILE A 256 20.94 3.01 7.36
N SER A 257 19.70 3.49 7.56
CA SER A 257 19.03 4.36 6.57
C SER A 257 19.81 5.66 6.32
N GLY A 258 20.38 6.27 7.36
CA GLY A 258 21.23 7.45 7.19
C GLY A 258 22.50 7.14 6.40
N ILE A 259 23.23 6.08 6.76
CA ILE A 259 24.47 5.66 6.07
C ILE A 259 24.18 5.31 4.61
N THR A 260 23.15 4.49 4.35
CA THR A 260 22.81 4.04 2.99
C THR A 260 22.31 5.19 2.11
N THR A 261 21.61 6.16 2.68
CA THR A 261 21.20 7.39 1.98
C THR A 261 22.42 8.21 1.54
N ILE A 262 23.40 8.41 2.42
CA ILE A 262 24.64 9.11 2.08
C ILE A 262 25.38 8.34 0.98
N LEU A 263 25.56 7.03 1.13
CA LEU A 263 26.21 6.19 0.11
C LEU A 263 25.51 6.32 -1.25
N HIS A 264 24.19 6.28 -1.27
CA HIS A 264 23.44 6.37 -2.53
C HIS A 264 23.47 7.77 -3.17
N SER A 265 23.47 8.82 -2.34
CA SER A 265 23.61 10.21 -2.81
C SER A 265 24.97 10.46 -3.47
N TYR A 266 26.04 9.82 -3.00
CA TYR A 266 27.38 9.98 -3.55
C TYR A 266 27.72 8.99 -4.67
N PHE A 267 27.37 7.72 -4.49
CA PHE A 267 27.85 6.61 -5.35
C PHE A 267 26.75 5.93 -6.19
N GLY A 268 25.47 6.08 -5.82
CA GLY A 268 24.33 5.49 -6.51
C GLY A 268 23.87 6.30 -7.72
N THR A 269 22.57 6.49 -7.83
CA THR A 269 21.97 7.31 -8.88
C THR A 269 22.23 8.80 -8.71
N ARG A 270 22.59 9.25 -7.52
CA ARG A 270 22.77 10.66 -7.15
C ARG A 270 21.50 11.51 -7.25
N LEU A 271 20.34 10.88 -7.36
CA LEU A 271 19.05 11.54 -7.20
C LEU A 271 18.79 11.86 -5.71
N PRO A 272 17.93 12.85 -5.38
CA PRO A 272 17.64 13.27 -4.02
C PRO A 272 16.68 12.29 -3.33
N LEU A 273 17.12 11.03 -3.21
CA LEU A 273 16.33 9.91 -2.71
C LEU A 273 16.89 9.37 -1.40
N VAL A 274 16.00 9.07 -0.47
CA VAL A 274 16.34 8.44 0.80
C VAL A 274 16.26 6.94 0.66
N GLN A 275 17.24 6.25 1.26
CA GLN A 275 17.34 4.80 1.33
C GLN A 275 16.94 4.32 2.72
N GLY A 276 16.28 3.18 2.82
CA GLY A 276 15.94 2.64 4.12
C GLY A 276 15.11 1.36 4.05
N SER A 277 14.72 0.91 5.23
CA SER A 277 13.83 -0.26 5.36
C SER A 277 12.53 -0.05 4.62
N SER A 278 12.19 -0.96 3.72
CA SER A 278 11.06 -0.83 2.81
C SER A 278 9.95 -1.81 3.15
N PHE A 279 8.71 -1.40 2.92
CA PHE A 279 7.51 -2.24 3.05
C PHE A 279 7.50 -3.44 2.09
N VAL A 280 8.27 -3.39 1.00
CA VAL A 280 8.45 -4.55 0.09
C VAL A 280 8.98 -5.77 0.86
N TYR A 281 9.86 -5.56 1.84
CA TYR A 281 10.43 -6.66 2.66
C TYR A 281 9.54 -7.04 3.85
N LEU A 282 8.53 -6.24 4.21
CA LEU A 282 7.73 -6.47 5.42
C LEU A 282 6.84 -7.71 5.31
N ALA A 283 6.07 -7.86 4.23
CA ALA A 283 5.18 -9.01 4.05
C ALA A 283 5.94 -10.35 4.01
N PRO A 284 7.04 -10.51 3.22
CA PRO A 284 7.84 -11.74 3.27
C PRO A 284 8.51 -11.97 4.63
N ALA A 285 8.94 -10.93 5.34
CA ALA A 285 9.45 -11.07 6.70
C ALA A 285 8.38 -11.64 7.64
N LEU A 286 7.12 -11.15 7.56
CA LEU A 286 6.01 -11.68 8.36
C LEU A 286 5.72 -13.16 8.02
N VAL A 287 5.81 -13.58 6.75
CA VAL A 287 5.66 -14.99 6.35
C VAL A 287 6.75 -15.85 6.98
N ILE A 288 8.01 -15.40 6.96
CA ILE A 288 9.13 -16.11 7.58
C ILE A 288 8.95 -16.18 9.10
N ILE A 289 8.61 -15.07 9.76
CA ILE A 289 8.40 -14.97 11.21
C ILE A 289 7.32 -15.96 11.68
N ASN A 290 6.26 -16.15 10.91
CA ASN A 290 5.14 -17.00 11.26
C ASN A 290 5.27 -18.46 10.77
N ALA A 291 6.45 -18.88 10.31
CA ALA A 291 6.71 -20.25 9.93
C ALA A 291 6.48 -21.22 11.10
N ARG A 292 6.01 -22.44 10.78
CA ARG A 292 5.62 -23.47 11.77
C ARG A 292 6.73 -23.75 12.80
N GLU A 293 7.98 -23.69 12.38
CA GLU A 293 9.14 -24.02 13.22
C GLU A 293 9.31 -23.07 14.40
N TYR A 294 8.91 -21.80 14.26
CA TYR A 294 9.06 -20.80 15.31
C TYR A 294 7.89 -20.70 16.28
N ARG A 295 6.78 -21.41 16.02
CA ARG A 295 5.57 -21.33 16.86
C ARG A 295 5.81 -21.86 18.26
N ASN A 296 6.57 -22.95 18.36
CA ASN A 296 6.86 -23.63 19.63
C ASN A 296 8.13 -23.14 20.30
N LEU A 297 8.81 -22.16 19.70
CA LEU A 297 10.03 -21.59 20.27
C LEU A 297 9.66 -20.60 21.37
N THR A 298 10.00 -20.88 22.61
CA THR A 298 9.71 -20.02 23.77
C THR A 298 10.90 -19.18 24.18
N GLU A 299 12.10 -19.80 24.18
CA GLU A 299 13.33 -19.11 24.57
C GLU A 299 14.07 -18.51 23.38
N HIS A 300 14.53 -17.27 23.53
CA HIS A 300 15.33 -16.56 22.53
C HIS A 300 14.70 -16.49 21.13
N LYS A 301 13.36 -16.61 21.03
CA LYS A 301 12.61 -16.64 19.78
C LYS A 301 12.95 -15.45 18.88
N PHE A 302 12.95 -14.23 19.43
CA PHE A 302 13.29 -13.01 18.71
C PHE A 302 14.66 -13.08 18.04
N ARG A 303 15.71 -13.43 18.80
CA ARG A 303 17.08 -13.49 18.28
C ARG A 303 17.26 -14.56 17.21
N HIS A 304 16.61 -15.71 17.40
CA HIS A 304 16.70 -16.80 16.44
C HIS A 304 16.09 -16.43 15.09
N ILE A 305 14.88 -15.88 15.10
CA ILE A 305 14.20 -15.43 13.89
C ILE A 305 14.95 -14.27 13.23
N MET A 306 15.43 -13.31 14.03
CA MET A 306 16.21 -12.19 13.51
C MET A 306 17.47 -12.66 12.77
N ARG A 307 18.22 -13.65 13.30
CA ARG A 307 19.39 -14.23 12.65
C ARG A 307 19.06 -14.92 11.33
N GLU A 308 17.91 -15.56 11.23
CA GLU A 308 17.46 -16.15 9.97
C GLU A 308 17.05 -15.08 8.96
N LEU A 309 16.32 -14.04 9.38
CA LEU A 309 16.02 -12.89 8.53
C LEU A 309 17.30 -12.21 8.04
N GLN A 310 18.31 -12.04 8.90
CA GLN A 310 19.61 -11.49 8.51
C GLN A 310 20.24 -12.32 7.38
N GLY A 311 20.29 -13.63 7.52
CA GLY A 311 20.86 -14.54 6.51
C GLY A 311 20.09 -14.47 5.19
N ALA A 312 18.78 -14.53 5.23
CA ALA A 312 17.93 -14.44 4.05
C ALA A 312 18.08 -13.10 3.32
N ILE A 313 18.08 -11.97 4.05
CA ILE A 313 18.30 -10.63 3.49
C ILE A 313 19.68 -10.54 2.84
N ILE A 314 20.73 -11.00 3.48
CA ILE A 314 22.11 -10.98 2.93
C ILE A 314 22.16 -11.73 1.59
N VAL A 315 21.57 -12.93 1.49
CA VAL A 315 21.56 -13.71 0.24
C VAL A 315 20.76 -13.00 -0.86
N GLY A 316 19.55 -12.53 -0.57
CA GLY A 316 18.73 -11.78 -1.55
C GLY A 316 19.42 -10.49 -2.02
N SER A 317 20.08 -9.79 -1.09
CA SER A 317 20.79 -8.54 -1.38
C SER A 317 22.08 -8.76 -2.17
N LEU A 318 22.79 -9.85 -1.91
CA LEU A 318 23.96 -10.23 -2.71
C LEU A 318 23.54 -10.52 -4.15
N PHE A 319 22.44 -11.23 -4.35
CA PHE A 319 21.84 -11.44 -5.68
C PHE A 319 21.53 -10.12 -6.37
N GLN A 320 20.87 -9.18 -5.68
CA GLN A 320 20.57 -7.84 -6.20
C GLN A 320 21.84 -7.06 -6.57
N THR A 321 22.88 -7.14 -5.74
CA THR A 321 24.18 -6.52 -6.01
C THR A 321 24.81 -7.07 -7.30
N ILE A 322 24.83 -8.39 -7.45
CA ILE A 322 25.34 -9.08 -8.65
C ILE A 322 24.52 -8.68 -9.87
N LEU A 323 23.19 -8.68 -9.77
CA LEU A 323 22.28 -8.28 -10.84
C LEU A 323 22.58 -6.87 -11.37
N GLY A 324 22.80 -5.92 -10.46
CA GLY A 324 23.18 -4.55 -10.82
C GLY A 324 24.59 -4.46 -11.39
N PHE A 325 25.56 -5.18 -10.80
CA PHE A 325 26.97 -5.11 -11.20
C PHE A 325 27.26 -5.75 -12.58
N THR A 326 26.59 -6.87 -12.86
CA THR A 326 26.74 -7.57 -14.16
C THR A 326 26.11 -6.82 -15.32
N GLY A 327 25.33 -5.78 -15.04
CA GLY A 327 24.60 -5.04 -16.07
C GLY A 327 23.39 -5.79 -16.65
N PHE A 328 23.07 -6.99 -16.14
CA PHE A 328 21.87 -7.74 -16.52
C PHE A 328 20.59 -6.94 -16.27
N MET A 329 20.64 -6.03 -15.29
CA MET A 329 19.57 -5.07 -15.06
C MET A 329 19.25 -4.23 -16.30
N SER A 330 20.24 -3.88 -17.13
CA SER A 330 20.01 -3.14 -18.38
C SER A 330 19.15 -3.92 -19.39
N LEU A 331 19.20 -5.26 -19.36
CA LEU A 331 18.30 -6.11 -20.15
C LEU A 331 16.89 -6.09 -19.57
N LEU A 332 16.76 -6.23 -18.25
CA LEU A 332 15.45 -6.20 -17.56
C LEU A 332 14.74 -4.84 -17.76
N LEU A 333 15.48 -3.73 -17.81
CA LEU A 333 14.92 -2.40 -18.07
C LEU A 333 14.17 -2.28 -19.40
N ARG A 334 14.39 -3.18 -20.36
CA ARG A 334 13.62 -3.23 -21.61
C ARG A 334 12.24 -3.85 -21.43
N LEU A 335 12.08 -4.68 -20.41
CA LEU A 335 10.88 -5.46 -20.11
C LEU A 335 10.05 -4.82 -18.98
N ILE A 336 10.68 -3.97 -18.17
CA ILE A 336 10.04 -3.25 -17.07
C ILE A 336 9.60 -1.86 -17.55
N ASN A 337 8.32 -1.55 -17.40
CA ASN A 337 7.72 -0.28 -17.80
C ASN A 337 6.62 0.12 -16.81
N PRO A 338 6.02 1.31 -16.93
CA PRO A 338 4.99 1.78 -16.00
C PRO A 338 3.80 0.83 -15.82
N VAL A 339 3.42 0.07 -16.87
CA VAL A 339 2.28 -0.87 -16.81
C VAL A 339 2.60 -2.08 -15.89
N VAL A 340 3.88 -2.46 -15.80
CA VAL A 340 4.36 -3.51 -14.88
C VAL A 340 4.58 -2.94 -13.47
N VAL A 341 5.22 -1.77 -13.37
CA VAL A 341 5.58 -1.14 -12.09
C VAL A 341 4.34 -0.72 -11.29
N ALA A 342 3.36 -0.09 -11.95
CA ALA A 342 2.19 0.47 -11.28
C ALA A 342 1.41 -0.56 -10.44
N PRO A 343 0.96 -1.69 -10.98
CA PRO A 343 0.24 -2.68 -10.19
C PRO A 343 1.15 -3.36 -9.16
N THR A 344 2.44 -3.53 -9.44
CA THR A 344 3.39 -4.16 -8.51
C THR A 344 3.57 -3.31 -7.26
N VAL A 345 3.81 -2.01 -7.40
CA VAL A 345 3.94 -1.08 -6.26
C VAL A 345 2.60 -0.95 -5.52
N ALA A 346 1.48 -0.86 -6.24
CA ALA A 346 0.16 -0.85 -5.62
C ALA A 346 -0.10 -2.12 -4.79
N ALA A 347 0.34 -3.28 -5.27
CA ALA A 347 0.18 -4.55 -4.56
C ALA A 347 1.01 -4.61 -3.26
N VAL A 348 2.13 -3.87 -3.15
CA VAL A 348 2.87 -3.73 -1.88
C VAL A 348 1.98 -3.11 -0.79
N GLY A 349 1.27 -2.03 -1.10
CA GLY A 349 0.33 -1.43 -0.14
C GLY A 349 -0.87 -2.35 0.15
N LEU A 350 -1.43 -2.97 -0.88
CA LEU A 350 -2.58 -3.89 -0.76
C LEU A 350 -2.25 -5.18 -0.01
N ALA A 351 -0.98 -5.59 0.09
CA ALA A 351 -0.57 -6.78 0.84
C ALA A 351 -0.93 -6.73 2.33
N PHE A 352 -1.22 -5.54 2.86
CA PHE A 352 -1.49 -5.33 4.28
C PHE A 352 -2.96 -5.02 4.60
N PHE A 353 -3.89 -5.26 3.66
CA PHE A 353 -5.31 -4.98 3.88
C PHE A 353 -5.88 -5.78 5.06
N SER A 354 -5.42 -7.03 5.24
CA SER A 354 -5.83 -7.89 6.36
C SER A 354 -5.16 -7.56 7.68
N TYR A 355 -4.04 -6.81 7.65
CA TYR A 355 -3.34 -6.34 8.85
C TYR A 355 -3.84 -4.97 9.32
N GLY A 356 -4.02 -4.03 8.40
CA GLY A 356 -4.20 -2.61 8.66
C GLY A 356 -5.37 -2.29 9.58
N PHE A 357 -6.57 -2.26 9.05
CA PHE A 357 -7.74 -1.88 9.82
C PHE A 357 -8.11 -2.87 10.93
N PRO A 358 -7.96 -4.21 10.80
CA PRO A 358 -8.18 -5.11 11.94
C PRO A 358 -7.32 -4.79 13.16
N GLN A 359 -6.07 -4.36 12.97
CA GLN A 359 -5.21 -3.93 14.07
C GLN A 359 -5.58 -2.52 14.58
N ALA A 360 -5.89 -1.57 13.68
CA ALA A 360 -6.36 -0.25 14.03
C ALA A 360 -7.69 -0.30 14.80
N GLY A 361 -8.61 -1.18 14.41
CA GLY A 361 -9.91 -1.41 15.04
C GLY A 361 -9.87 -1.93 16.48
N SER A 362 -8.67 -2.31 17.00
CA SER A 362 -8.51 -2.63 18.41
C SER A 362 -8.84 -1.46 19.36
N CYS A 363 -8.70 -0.21 18.86
CA CYS A 363 -8.99 1.03 19.59
C CYS A 363 -9.61 2.06 18.64
N VAL A 364 -10.89 1.90 18.39
CA VAL A 364 -11.64 2.73 17.44
C VAL A 364 -11.61 4.22 17.83
N GLU A 365 -11.62 4.50 19.15
CA GLU A 365 -11.62 5.85 19.74
C GLU A 365 -10.32 6.64 19.40
N ILE A 366 -9.21 5.95 19.19
CA ILE A 366 -7.92 6.55 18.82
C ILE A 366 -7.74 6.50 17.31
N SER A 367 -8.10 5.37 16.70
CA SER A 367 -7.75 5.04 15.32
C SER A 367 -8.56 5.83 14.30
N ILE A 368 -9.89 5.93 14.49
CA ILE A 368 -10.73 6.68 13.54
C ILE A 368 -10.39 8.17 13.56
N PRO A 369 -10.31 8.87 14.71
CA PRO A 369 -9.89 10.27 14.73
C PRO A 369 -8.55 10.50 14.07
N LEU A 370 -7.58 9.58 14.23
CA LEU A 370 -6.27 9.70 13.60
C LEU A 370 -6.35 9.59 12.07
N ILE A 371 -7.01 8.56 11.55
CA ILE A 371 -7.19 8.37 10.10
C ILE A 371 -7.90 9.59 9.50
N LEU A 372 -8.98 10.04 10.12
CA LEU A 372 -9.74 11.22 9.65
C LEU A 372 -8.87 12.49 9.68
N LEU A 373 -8.10 12.71 10.75
CA LEU A 373 -7.26 13.90 10.90
C LEU A 373 -6.15 13.94 9.83
N VAL A 374 -5.49 12.79 9.57
CA VAL A 374 -4.47 12.71 8.49
C VAL A 374 -5.10 12.99 7.13
N LEU A 375 -6.29 12.43 6.85
CA LEU A 375 -7.01 12.67 5.60
C LEU A 375 -7.42 14.14 5.47
N ILE A 376 -7.92 14.76 6.55
CA ILE A 376 -8.29 16.18 6.55
C ILE A 376 -7.05 17.04 6.24
N PHE A 377 -5.92 16.80 6.90
CA PHE A 377 -4.70 17.56 6.67
C PHE A 377 -4.15 17.36 5.25
N THR A 378 -4.16 16.13 4.75
CA THR A 378 -3.57 15.79 3.46
C THR A 378 -4.44 16.25 2.28
N LEU A 379 -5.78 16.12 2.38
CA LEU A 379 -6.67 16.33 1.25
C LEU A 379 -7.41 17.68 1.33
N TYR A 380 -7.97 18.03 2.48
CA TYR A 380 -8.83 19.22 2.61
C TYR A 380 -8.04 20.47 2.96
N LEU A 381 -7.03 20.38 3.85
CA LEU A 381 -6.25 21.53 4.30
C LEU A 381 -4.96 21.76 3.49
N ARG A 382 -4.75 21.01 2.42
CA ARG A 382 -3.52 21.09 1.61
C ARG A 382 -3.26 22.48 1.00
N GLY A 383 -4.32 23.25 0.73
CA GLY A 383 -4.23 24.59 0.15
C GLY A 383 -3.89 25.68 1.17
N ILE A 384 -4.05 25.41 2.48
CA ILE A 384 -3.82 26.40 3.52
C ILE A 384 -2.32 26.57 3.76
N SER A 385 -1.82 27.77 3.52
CA SER A 385 -0.44 28.14 3.83
C SER A 385 -0.38 29.05 5.06
N ILE A 386 0.45 28.68 6.03
CA ILE A 386 0.75 29.46 7.22
C ILE A 386 2.19 29.97 7.06
N PHE A 387 2.41 31.28 7.14
CA PHE A 387 3.72 31.92 6.90
C PHE A 387 4.36 31.53 5.54
N GLY A 388 3.54 31.31 4.49
CA GLY A 388 4.03 30.91 3.16
C GLY A 388 4.47 29.43 3.05
N HIS A 389 4.22 28.61 4.08
CA HIS A 389 4.47 27.17 4.07
C HIS A 389 3.16 26.39 4.19
N ARG A 390 3.02 25.35 3.39
CA ARG A 390 1.88 24.42 3.43
C ARG A 390 2.06 23.42 4.59
N ILE A 391 1.98 23.91 5.83
CA ILE A 391 2.31 23.17 7.05
C ILE A 391 1.46 21.91 7.19
N PHE A 392 0.15 22.00 6.94
CA PHE A 392 -0.76 20.87 7.07
C PHE A 392 -0.43 19.74 6.08
N GLN A 393 -0.06 20.07 4.85
CA GLN A 393 0.31 19.07 3.86
C GLN A 393 1.68 18.42 4.15
N ILE A 394 2.65 19.24 4.56
CA ILE A 394 4.04 18.80 4.79
C ILE A 394 4.15 17.96 6.06
N TYR A 395 3.47 18.37 7.13
CA TYR A 395 3.52 17.73 8.43
C TYR A 395 2.23 16.97 8.78
N ALA A 396 1.42 16.58 7.78
CA ALA A 396 0.15 15.89 7.98
C ALA A 396 0.28 14.71 8.95
N VAL A 397 1.21 13.80 8.68
CA VAL A 397 1.42 12.60 9.51
C VAL A 397 1.98 12.94 10.89
N PRO A 398 3.14 13.62 11.04
CA PRO A 398 3.70 13.88 12.36
C PRO A 398 2.79 14.76 13.24
N LEU A 399 2.08 15.73 12.66
CA LEU A 399 1.16 16.58 13.40
C LEU A 399 -0.06 15.79 13.89
N SER A 400 -0.64 14.94 13.04
CA SER A 400 -1.77 14.08 13.41
C SER A 400 -1.37 13.08 14.49
N VAL A 401 -0.19 12.46 14.37
CA VAL A 401 0.35 11.56 15.39
C VAL A 401 0.49 12.29 16.73
N LEU A 402 1.11 13.47 16.74
CA LEU A 402 1.31 14.23 17.97
C LEU A 402 -0.01 14.59 18.65
N MET A 403 -1.00 15.07 17.88
CA MET A 403 -2.30 15.46 18.41
C MET A 403 -3.06 14.26 19.01
N ILE A 404 -3.13 13.16 18.27
CA ILE A 404 -3.86 11.98 18.71
C ILE A 404 -3.10 11.19 19.78
N TRP A 405 -1.77 11.20 19.77
CA TRP A 405 -1.01 10.59 20.87
C TRP A 405 -1.21 11.37 22.18
N THR A 406 -1.26 12.70 22.12
CA THR A 406 -1.64 13.54 23.26
C THR A 406 -3.07 13.23 23.74
N TYR A 407 -4.01 13.08 22.80
CA TYR A 407 -5.37 12.67 23.13
C TYR A 407 -5.42 11.28 23.79
N ALA A 408 -4.70 10.30 23.25
CA ALA A 408 -4.59 8.95 23.83
C ALA A 408 -3.95 8.97 25.21
N PHE A 409 -2.97 9.88 25.46
CA PHE A 409 -2.40 10.08 26.78
C PHE A 409 -3.44 10.56 27.79
N PHE A 410 -4.27 11.54 27.44
CA PHE A 410 -5.34 12.01 28.32
C PHE A 410 -6.41 10.94 28.57
N LEU A 411 -6.76 10.13 27.56
CA LEU A 411 -7.65 9.00 27.76
C LEU A 411 -7.07 7.98 28.75
N THR A 412 -5.79 7.66 28.60
CA THR A 412 -5.10 6.72 29.50
C THR A 412 -5.02 7.29 30.93
N ALA A 413 -4.64 8.56 31.10
CA ALA A 413 -4.56 9.24 32.39
C ALA A 413 -5.93 9.40 33.06
N GLY A 414 -6.99 9.61 32.27
CA GLY A 414 -8.38 9.67 32.72
C GLY A 414 -8.98 8.30 33.10
N GLY A 415 -8.23 7.21 32.91
CA GLY A 415 -8.67 5.86 33.28
C GLY A 415 -9.65 5.20 32.31
N ALA A 416 -9.76 5.69 31.06
CA ALA A 416 -10.67 5.15 30.05
C ALA A 416 -10.48 3.63 29.80
N TYR A 417 -9.23 3.15 29.95
CA TYR A 417 -8.87 1.75 29.73
C TYR A 417 -8.59 0.99 31.04
N ASN A 418 -9.07 1.49 32.15
CA ASN A 418 -8.96 0.82 33.45
C ASN A 418 -10.15 -0.08 33.68
N TYR A 419 -9.96 -1.39 33.60
CA TYR A 419 -11.01 -2.38 33.86
C TYR A 419 -10.85 -2.94 35.27
N LYS A 420 -11.97 -3.02 36.00
CA LYS A 420 -12.01 -3.50 37.41
C LYS A 420 -11.41 -4.91 37.52
N GLY A 421 -10.43 -5.06 38.39
CA GLY A 421 -9.76 -6.34 38.64
C GLY A 421 -8.64 -6.66 37.62
N CYS A 422 -8.32 -5.75 36.70
CA CYS A 422 -7.21 -5.91 35.77
C CYS A 422 -6.05 -4.98 36.09
N SER A 423 -4.85 -5.54 36.22
CA SER A 423 -3.63 -4.75 36.27
C SER A 423 -3.03 -4.60 34.86
N PRO A 424 -2.55 -3.42 34.47
CA PRO A 424 -1.89 -3.21 33.19
C PRO A 424 -0.61 -4.04 33.01
N ASP A 425 0.00 -4.50 34.11
CA ASP A 425 1.24 -5.27 34.13
C ASP A 425 1.02 -6.80 34.04
N ILE A 426 -0.23 -7.27 34.02
CA ILE A 426 -0.53 -8.72 33.95
C ILE A 426 -0.43 -9.19 32.49
N PRO A 427 0.49 -10.12 32.17
CA PRO A 427 0.55 -10.75 30.85
C PRO A 427 -0.77 -11.46 30.52
N SER A 428 -1.19 -11.40 29.28
CA SER A 428 -2.45 -12.00 28.77
C SER A 428 -2.60 -13.50 29.02
N SER A 429 -1.50 -14.21 29.32
CA SER A 429 -1.46 -15.63 29.63
C SER A 429 -1.88 -16.00 31.07
N ASN A 430 -1.97 -15.03 32.00
CA ASN A 430 -2.15 -15.28 33.43
C ASN A 430 -3.53 -14.80 33.93
N ILE A 431 -4.57 -14.93 33.13
CA ILE A 431 -5.84 -14.28 33.37
C ILE A 431 -6.84 -15.25 33.99
N LEU A 432 -6.90 -15.22 35.34
CA LEU A 432 -7.92 -15.91 36.12
C LEU A 432 -9.27 -15.19 36.14
N VAL A 433 -9.31 -13.90 35.73
CA VAL A 433 -10.51 -13.06 35.78
C VAL A 433 -11.01 -12.86 34.33
N ASP A 434 -12.27 -13.25 34.07
CA ASP A 434 -12.87 -13.17 32.71
C ASP A 434 -12.88 -11.75 32.15
N ALA A 435 -13.04 -10.72 32.97
CA ALA A 435 -12.97 -9.33 32.57
C ALA A 435 -11.58 -8.95 32.03
N CYS A 436 -10.50 -9.42 32.67
CA CYS A 436 -9.13 -9.19 32.19
C CYS A 436 -8.88 -9.90 30.87
N ARG A 437 -9.31 -11.16 30.73
CA ARG A 437 -9.15 -11.92 29.50
C ARG A 437 -9.82 -11.22 28.32
N LYS A 438 -11.02 -10.67 28.53
CA LYS A 438 -11.78 -9.98 27.48
C LYS A 438 -11.12 -8.66 27.04
N HIS A 439 -10.51 -7.93 27.96
CA HIS A 439 -9.99 -6.58 27.71
C HIS A 439 -8.47 -6.49 27.65
N ALA A 440 -7.73 -7.59 27.86
CA ALA A 440 -6.26 -7.60 27.85
C ALA A 440 -5.69 -7.08 26.53
N TYR A 441 -6.30 -7.47 25.42
CA TYR A 441 -5.89 -7.01 24.09
C TYR A 441 -6.06 -5.50 23.93
N THR A 442 -7.22 -4.96 24.32
CA THR A 442 -7.48 -3.52 24.28
C THR A 442 -6.52 -2.76 25.20
N MET A 443 -6.30 -3.24 26.44
CA MET A 443 -5.37 -2.60 27.37
C MET A 443 -3.93 -2.54 26.80
N GLN A 444 -3.47 -3.59 26.18
CA GLN A 444 -2.12 -3.67 25.61
C GLN A 444 -1.94 -2.75 24.39
N HIS A 445 -2.98 -2.57 23.57
CA HIS A 445 -2.87 -1.88 22.28
C HIS A 445 -3.29 -0.41 22.32
N CYS A 446 -4.10 0.00 23.30
CA CYS A 446 -4.70 1.33 23.40
C CYS A 446 -3.97 2.26 24.38
N ARG A 447 -3.37 1.71 25.43
CA ARG A 447 -2.74 2.52 26.49
C ARG A 447 -1.40 3.07 26.05
N THR A 448 -1.11 4.29 26.47
CA THR A 448 0.18 4.97 26.21
C THR A 448 1.25 4.60 27.24
N ASP A 449 0.88 4.04 28.36
CA ASP A 449 1.76 3.62 29.46
C ASP A 449 2.06 2.09 29.46
N ALA A 450 1.58 1.37 28.43
CA ALA A 450 1.81 -0.07 28.31
C ALA A 450 3.29 -0.40 27.99
N SER A 451 4.02 0.50 27.32
CA SER A 451 5.40 0.25 26.91
C SER A 451 6.41 0.57 28.04
N ASN A 452 7.35 -0.34 28.17
CA ASN A 452 8.43 -0.26 29.14
C ASN A 452 9.73 0.30 28.54
N ALA A 453 9.71 0.64 27.24
CA ALA A 453 10.88 1.05 26.47
C ALA A 453 11.63 2.25 27.08
N TRP A 454 10.88 3.27 27.54
CA TRP A 454 11.49 4.46 28.14
C TRP A 454 12.33 4.18 29.40
N ARG A 455 11.88 3.25 30.22
CA ARG A 455 12.59 2.87 31.47
C ARG A 455 13.81 2.01 31.18
N THR A 456 13.72 1.10 30.21
CA THR A 456 14.73 0.05 29.95
C THR A 456 15.79 0.45 28.93
N ALA A 457 15.53 1.40 28.03
CA ALA A 457 16.48 1.83 27.01
C ALA A 457 17.59 2.73 27.59
N ALA A 458 18.80 2.51 27.11
CA ALA A 458 19.97 3.34 27.42
C ALA A 458 19.84 4.75 26.83
N TRP A 459 20.48 5.76 27.42
CA TRP A 459 20.54 7.11 26.87
C TRP A 459 21.35 7.16 25.57
N VAL A 460 22.52 6.53 25.58
CA VAL A 460 23.40 6.44 24.41
C VAL A 460 23.50 4.98 24.00
N ARG A 461 23.29 4.74 22.69
CA ARG A 461 23.43 3.42 22.12
C ARG A 461 24.16 3.53 20.79
N ILE A 462 25.11 2.62 20.59
CA ILE A 462 25.82 2.49 19.31
C ILE A 462 25.38 1.15 18.70
N PRO A 463 24.55 1.17 17.64
CA PRO A 463 24.23 -0.06 16.91
C PRO A 463 25.49 -0.63 16.26
N TYR A 464 25.75 -1.92 16.46
CA TYR A 464 26.94 -2.58 15.93
C TYR A 464 26.57 -3.79 15.06
N PRO A 465 27.43 -4.18 14.11
CA PRO A 465 27.16 -5.32 13.24
C PRO A 465 27.06 -6.61 14.05
N LEU A 466 26.20 -7.53 13.59
CA LEU A 466 25.98 -8.84 14.22
C LEU A 466 25.48 -8.79 15.68
N GLN A 467 24.83 -7.71 16.08
CA GLN A 467 24.34 -7.51 17.46
C GLN A 467 23.36 -8.61 17.94
N TRP A 468 22.68 -9.28 17.02
CA TRP A 468 21.74 -10.35 17.34
C TRP A 468 22.38 -11.76 17.25
N GLY A 469 23.62 -11.83 16.79
CA GLY A 469 24.39 -13.04 16.58
C GLY A 469 24.73 -13.30 15.12
N VAL A 470 25.38 -14.43 14.85
CA VAL A 470 25.81 -14.83 13.50
C VAL A 470 24.56 -15.16 12.65
N PRO A 471 24.42 -14.63 11.41
CA PRO A 471 23.31 -14.93 10.52
C PRO A 471 23.17 -16.44 10.23
N ILE A 472 21.93 -16.89 10.10
CA ILE A 472 21.59 -18.27 9.75
C ILE A 472 21.10 -18.29 8.30
N PHE A 473 21.62 -19.19 7.50
CA PHE A 473 21.32 -19.30 6.08
C PHE A 473 20.49 -20.55 5.81
N HIS A 474 19.24 -20.38 5.38
CA HIS A 474 18.38 -21.46 4.93
C HIS A 474 17.96 -21.25 3.48
N PHE A 475 17.96 -22.31 2.68
CA PHE A 475 17.60 -22.26 1.26
C PHE A 475 16.20 -21.66 1.03
N ARG A 476 15.21 -22.10 1.80
CA ARG A 476 13.80 -21.67 1.67
C ARG A 476 13.61 -20.17 1.85
N THR A 477 14.20 -19.59 2.90
CA THR A 477 14.07 -18.16 3.22
C THR A 477 14.94 -17.30 2.31
N SER A 478 16.10 -17.83 1.89
CA SER A 478 16.97 -17.21 0.89
C SER A 478 16.30 -17.09 -0.47
N LEU A 479 15.61 -18.14 -0.94
CA LEU A 479 14.87 -18.12 -2.21
C LEU A 479 13.75 -17.09 -2.21
N ILE A 480 13.00 -16.99 -1.11
CA ILE A 480 11.96 -15.95 -0.95
C ILE A 480 12.60 -14.57 -1.09
N MET A 481 13.69 -14.28 -0.36
CA MET A 481 14.30 -12.96 -0.36
C MET A 481 15.01 -12.61 -1.69
N ILE A 482 15.47 -13.58 -2.47
CA ILE A 482 15.96 -13.35 -3.84
C ILE A 482 14.86 -12.79 -4.73
N ILE A 483 13.67 -13.40 -4.73
CA ILE A 483 12.55 -12.93 -5.54
C ILE A 483 12.04 -11.56 -5.03
N VAL A 484 12.01 -11.37 -3.72
CA VAL A 484 11.60 -10.09 -3.09
C VAL A 484 12.59 -8.97 -3.45
N SER A 485 13.89 -9.25 -3.50
CA SER A 485 14.89 -8.26 -3.91
C SER A 485 14.73 -7.84 -5.39
N LEU A 486 14.24 -8.74 -6.24
CA LEU A 486 13.86 -8.40 -7.62
C LEU A 486 12.64 -7.47 -7.64
N VAL A 487 11.60 -7.73 -6.82
CA VAL A 487 10.45 -6.83 -6.69
C VAL A 487 10.89 -5.45 -6.21
N ALA A 488 11.77 -5.38 -5.20
CA ALA A 488 12.34 -4.12 -4.71
C ALA A 488 13.11 -3.37 -5.80
N SER A 489 13.87 -4.09 -6.65
CA SER A 489 14.57 -3.49 -7.79
C SER A 489 13.62 -2.89 -8.82
N VAL A 490 12.47 -3.54 -9.09
CA VAL A 490 11.42 -3.02 -10.00
C VAL A 490 10.79 -1.74 -9.46
N ASP A 491 10.49 -1.69 -8.17
CA ASP A 491 10.00 -0.49 -7.48
C ASP A 491 11.00 0.67 -7.58
N SER A 492 12.27 0.40 -7.27
CA SER A 492 13.34 1.41 -7.35
C SER A 492 13.56 1.97 -8.76
N VAL A 493 13.45 1.14 -9.81
CA VAL A 493 13.53 1.60 -11.20
C VAL A 493 12.45 2.62 -11.53
N GLY A 494 11.20 2.34 -11.15
CA GLY A 494 10.09 3.27 -11.30
C GLY A 494 10.33 4.58 -10.55
N THR A 495 10.83 4.48 -9.33
CA THR A 495 11.16 5.62 -8.47
C THR A 495 12.28 6.49 -9.05
N TYR A 496 13.34 5.89 -9.61
CA TYR A 496 14.42 6.65 -10.25
C TYR A 496 13.93 7.44 -11.46
N HIS A 497 13.13 6.81 -12.32
CA HIS A 497 12.57 7.47 -13.50
C HIS A 497 11.63 8.62 -13.10
N SER A 498 10.67 8.35 -12.21
CA SER A 498 9.70 9.35 -11.73
C SER A 498 10.40 10.54 -11.08
N THR A 499 11.41 10.28 -10.24
CA THR A 499 12.17 11.35 -9.57
C THR A 499 12.96 12.19 -10.57
N SER A 500 13.60 11.58 -11.56
CA SER A 500 14.37 12.34 -12.56
C SER A 500 13.48 13.33 -13.31
N LEU A 501 12.28 12.93 -13.68
CA LEU A 501 11.31 13.80 -14.33
C LEU A 501 10.77 14.88 -13.37
N LEU A 502 10.48 14.51 -12.12
CA LEU A 502 9.99 15.44 -11.10
C LEU A 502 10.97 16.58 -10.82
N VAL A 503 12.27 16.26 -10.75
CA VAL A 503 13.32 17.27 -10.46
C VAL A 503 13.81 18.00 -11.72
N ASN A 504 13.12 17.78 -12.87
CA ASN A 504 13.47 18.37 -14.16
C ASN A 504 14.90 18.04 -14.61
N SER A 505 15.37 16.84 -14.29
CA SER A 505 16.64 16.29 -14.80
C SER A 505 16.36 15.29 -15.91
N LYS A 506 17.26 15.17 -16.89
CA LYS A 506 17.14 14.12 -17.90
C LYS A 506 17.15 12.74 -17.23
N PRO A 507 16.39 11.76 -17.73
CA PRO A 507 16.42 10.40 -17.18
C PRO A 507 17.84 9.82 -17.16
N PRO A 508 18.21 9.05 -16.12
CA PRO A 508 19.52 8.44 -16.02
C PRO A 508 19.76 7.43 -17.17
N THR A 509 21.01 7.13 -17.47
CA THR A 509 21.32 6.05 -18.41
C THR A 509 21.09 4.66 -17.77
N PRO A 510 20.85 3.59 -18.55
CA PRO A 510 20.72 2.22 -18.01
C PRO A 510 21.89 1.79 -17.12
N ARG A 511 23.10 2.27 -17.40
CA ARG A 511 24.30 2.02 -16.56
C ARG A 511 24.17 2.67 -15.18
N ILE A 512 23.65 3.91 -15.10
CA ILE A 512 23.42 4.61 -13.84
C ILE A 512 22.36 3.91 -13.01
N VAL A 513 21.28 3.44 -13.66
CA VAL A 513 20.24 2.65 -13.00
C VAL A 513 20.82 1.35 -12.45
N SER A 514 21.58 0.60 -13.24
CA SER A 514 22.25 -0.64 -12.83
C SER A 514 23.19 -0.39 -11.63
N ARG A 515 23.96 0.71 -11.67
CA ARG A 515 24.82 1.14 -10.54
C ARG A 515 23.99 1.45 -9.29
N GLY A 516 22.82 2.11 -9.43
CA GLY A 516 21.91 2.37 -8.35
C GLY A 516 21.42 1.07 -7.68
N ILE A 517 20.97 0.12 -8.48
CA ILE A 517 20.48 -1.18 -7.99
C ILE A 517 21.60 -2.01 -7.35
N ALA A 518 22.81 -2.00 -7.93
CA ALA A 518 23.98 -2.67 -7.32
C ALA A 518 24.29 -2.10 -5.94
N LEU A 519 24.25 -0.78 -5.80
CA LEU A 519 24.50 -0.11 -4.52
C LEU A 519 23.36 -0.35 -3.52
N GLU A 520 22.10 -0.38 -3.97
CA GLU A 520 20.98 -0.79 -3.09
C GLU A 520 21.15 -2.19 -2.56
N GLY A 521 21.56 -3.15 -3.40
CA GLY A 521 21.89 -4.49 -2.95
C GLY A 521 22.97 -4.47 -1.89
N PHE A 522 24.07 -3.74 -2.11
CA PHE A 522 25.13 -3.56 -1.10
C PHE A 522 24.61 -2.93 0.19
N CYS A 523 23.79 -1.91 0.11
CA CYS A 523 23.14 -1.25 1.25
C CYS A 523 22.22 -2.23 2.02
N SER A 524 21.52 -3.11 1.30
CA SER A 524 20.70 -4.16 1.93
C SER A 524 21.55 -5.25 2.60
N VAL A 525 22.76 -5.56 2.09
CA VAL A 525 23.72 -6.41 2.81
C VAL A 525 24.10 -5.78 4.15
N LEU A 526 24.37 -4.46 4.17
CA LEU A 526 24.63 -3.75 5.43
C LEU A 526 23.43 -3.85 6.38
N ALA A 527 22.19 -3.64 5.88
CA ALA A 527 20.98 -3.77 6.68
C ALA A 527 20.84 -5.19 7.28
N GLY A 528 21.17 -6.23 6.51
CA GLY A 528 21.21 -7.61 6.97
C GLY A 528 22.26 -7.83 8.06
N ILE A 529 23.49 -7.35 7.89
CA ILE A 529 24.59 -7.50 8.86
C ILE A 529 24.26 -6.79 10.18
N TRP A 530 23.69 -5.58 10.15
CA TRP A 530 23.27 -4.86 11.36
C TRP A 530 21.99 -5.39 11.99
N GLY A 531 21.22 -6.21 11.26
CA GLY A 531 20.01 -6.85 11.78
C GLY A 531 18.84 -5.89 11.87
N CYS A 532 18.52 -5.21 10.78
CA CYS A 532 17.34 -4.37 10.67
C CYS A 532 16.04 -5.18 10.56
N GLY A 533 16.11 -6.48 10.22
CA GLY A 533 14.93 -7.32 9.99
C GLY A 533 14.27 -7.15 8.62
N THR A 534 14.68 -6.14 7.84
CA THR A 534 14.27 -5.91 6.44
C THR A 534 15.45 -5.43 5.61
N GLY A 535 15.37 -5.59 4.28
CA GLY A 535 16.34 -5.02 3.36
C GLY A 535 16.15 -3.50 3.23
N SER A 536 17.17 -2.83 2.68
CA SER A 536 17.18 -1.40 2.38
C SER A 536 16.93 -1.20 0.89
N SER A 537 15.95 -0.37 0.53
CA SER A 537 15.71 0.07 -0.85
C SER A 537 15.40 1.55 -0.90
N THR A 538 15.19 2.08 -2.10
CA THR A 538 14.76 3.47 -2.28
C THR A 538 13.33 3.63 -1.77
N LEU A 539 13.11 4.59 -0.88
CA LEU A 539 11.79 4.89 -0.33
C LEU A 539 10.96 5.70 -1.34
N THR A 540 9.94 5.08 -1.90
CA THR A 540 9.04 5.71 -2.89
C THR A 540 8.29 6.89 -2.30
N GLU A 541 7.99 6.87 -1.00
CA GLU A 541 7.34 7.97 -0.28
C GLU A 541 8.18 9.26 -0.30
N ASN A 542 9.49 9.16 -0.48
CA ASN A 542 10.35 10.33 -0.60
C ASN A 542 10.05 11.16 -1.86
N VAL A 543 9.60 10.53 -2.94
CA VAL A 543 9.17 11.24 -4.17
C VAL A 543 8.01 12.17 -3.85
N HIS A 544 7.06 11.69 -3.04
CA HIS A 544 5.94 12.51 -2.56
C HIS A 544 6.43 13.70 -1.71
N THR A 545 7.37 13.46 -0.80
CA THR A 545 7.97 14.53 0.02
C THR A 545 8.66 15.59 -0.84
N VAL A 546 9.46 15.19 -1.83
CA VAL A 546 10.12 16.12 -2.78
C VAL A 546 9.07 16.90 -3.57
N ASN A 547 7.99 16.25 -4.01
CA ASN A 547 6.92 16.91 -4.76
C ASN A 547 6.17 17.96 -3.91
N ILE A 548 5.89 17.69 -2.64
CA ILE A 548 5.18 18.61 -1.75
C ILE A 548 6.07 19.77 -1.34
N THR A 549 7.30 19.48 -0.92
CA THR A 549 8.24 20.50 -0.43
C THR A 549 8.82 21.36 -1.54
N LYS A 550 8.77 20.85 -2.78
CA LYS A 550 9.44 21.44 -3.96
C LYS A 550 10.95 21.65 -3.73
N VAL A 551 11.56 20.81 -2.89
CA VAL A 551 12.98 20.82 -2.55
C VAL A 551 13.62 19.53 -3.01
N ALA A 552 14.47 19.62 -4.04
CA ALA A 552 15.16 18.50 -4.66
C ALA A 552 16.68 18.52 -4.44
N SER A 553 17.18 19.36 -3.52
CA SER A 553 18.62 19.49 -3.28
C SER A 553 19.21 18.23 -2.63
N ARG A 554 20.30 17.71 -3.19
CA ARG A 554 21.08 16.58 -2.62
C ARG A 554 21.58 16.90 -1.21
N ARG A 555 22.05 18.13 -0.99
CA ARG A 555 22.57 18.57 0.31
C ARG A 555 21.50 18.48 1.40
N VAL A 556 20.25 18.79 1.06
CA VAL A 556 19.14 18.67 1.98
C VAL A 556 18.92 17.21 2.39
N VAL A 557 18.97 16.28 1.43
CA VAL A 557 18.82 14.84 1.70
C VAL A 557 20.00 14.31 2.54
N GLU A 558 21.23 14.76 2.26
CA GLU A 558 22.42 14.40 3.03
C GLU A 558 22.34 14.89 4.49
N VAL A 559 21.83 16.12 4.71
CA VAL A 559 21.58 16.63 6.07
C VAL A 559 20.45 15.88 6.75
N GLY A 560 19.38 15.53 6.03
CA GLY A 560 18.33 14.63 6.54
C GLY A 560 18.89 13.28 6.99
N ALA A 561 19.80 12.71 6.20
CA ALA A 561 20.50 11.47 6.55
C ALA A 561 21.41 11.64 7.78
N ALA A 562 22.06 12.78 7.92
CA ALA A 562 22.86 13.11 9.11
C ALA A 562 21.98 13.16 10.38
N PHE A 563 20.76 13.69 10.29
CA PHE A 563 19.79 13.63 11.39
C PHE A 563 19.38 12.19 11.72
N LEU A 564 19.15 11.32 10.72
CA LEU A 564 18.88 9.90 10.96
C LEU A 564 20.00 9.26 11.77
N ILE A 565 21.27 9.49 11.39
CA ILE A 565 22.44 8.97 12.09
C ILE A 565 22.54 9.56 13.51
N LEU A 566 22.37 10.86 13.67
CA LEU A 566 22.44 11.55 14.96
C LEU A 566 21.42 10.96 15.96
N PHE A 567 20.15 10.86 15.54
CA PHE A 567 19.08 10.38 16.39
C PHE A 567 19.17 8.86 16.65
N SER A 568 19.88 8.12 15.82
CA SER A 568 20.11 6.68 16.05
C SER A 568 20.97 6.42 17.30
N PHE A 569 21.89 7.33 17.64
CA PHE A 569 22.75 7.20 18.82
C PHE A 569 22.04 7.58 20.13
N ILE A 570 20.93 8.27 20.05
CA ILE A 570 20.13 8.66 21.22
C ILE A 570 19.10 7.53 21.48
N GLY A 571 19.45 6.54 22.30
CA GLY A 571 18.59 5.39 22.56
C GLY A 571 17.20 5.76 23.11
N LYS A 572 17.07 6.90 23.82
CA LYS A 572 15.77 7.43 24.28
C LYS A 572 14.85 7.85 23.14
N VAL A 573 15.40 8.29 22.00
CA VAL A 573 14.57 8.54 20.79
C VAL A 573 13.92 7.26 20.30
N GLY A 574 14.70 6.19 20.18
CA GLY A 574 14.14 4.87 19.84
C GLY A 574 13.08 4.40 20.87
N ALA A 575 13.30 4.66 22.15
CA ALA A 575 12.37 4.31 23.22
C ALA A 575 11.04 5.09 23.16
N ILE A 576 11.08 6.39 22.89
CA ILE A 576 9.86 7.21 22.69
C ILE A 576 9.06 6.64 21.51
N LEU A 577 9.74 6.36 20.41
CA LEU A 577 9.11 5.84 19.19
C LEU A 577 8.55 4.42 19.40
N ALA A 578 9.23 3.58 20.18
CA ALA A 578 8.74 2.26 20.57
C ALA A 578 7.56 2.31 21.56
N SER A 579 7.32 3.46 22.21
CA SER A 579 6.20 3.65 23.13
C SER A 579 4.91 4.10 22.43
N ILE A 580 4.91 4.25 21.10
CA ILE A 580 3.71 4.55 20.33
C ILE A 580 2.72 3.39 20.47
N PRO A 581 1.45 3.63 20.89
CA PRO A 581 0.44 2.57 20.98
C PRO A 581 0.26 1.86 19.64
N GLN A 582 0.14 0.54 19.68
CA GLN A 582 0.07 -0.26 18.44
C GLN A 582 -1.14 0.10 17.57
N ALA A 583 -2.27 0.45 18.16
CA ALA A 583 -3.46 0.89 17.42
C ALA A 583 -3.21 2.21 16.68
N LEU A 584 -2.50 3.14 17.30
CA LEU A 584 -2.11 4.40 16.67
C LEU A 584 -1.14 4.14 15.51
N ALA A 585 -0.14 3.28 15.70
CA ALA A 585 0.78 2.87 14.64
C ALA A 585 0.05 2.22 13.46
N ALA A 586 -0.88 1.31 13.71
CA ALA A 586 -1.68 0.65 12.68
C ALA A 586 -2.56 1.63 11.89
N SER A 587 -3.11 2.64 12.56
CA SER A 587 -3.93 3.68 11.92
C SER A 587 -3.14 4.51 10.92
N ILE A 588 -1.92 4.91 11.28
CA ILE A 588 -1.01 5.61 10.35
C ILE A 588 -0.62 4.70 9.19
N LEU A 589 -0.36 3.43 9.46
CA LEU A 589 0.00 2.46 8.43
C LEU A 589 -1.13 2.26 7.42
N CYS A 590 -2.40 2.28 7.83
CA CYS A 590 -3.53 2.25 6.90
C CYS A 590 -3.45 3.41 5.89
N PHE A 591 -3.13 4.62 6.35
CA PHE A 591 -2.93 5.77 5.48
C PHE A 591 -1.68 5.61 4.59
N MET A 592 -0.54 5.19 5.16
CA MET A 592 0.72 5.02 4.43
C MET A 592 0.60 3.97 3.32
N TRP A 593 -0.03 2.83 3.58
CA TRP A 593 -0.26 1.81 2.57
C TRP A 593 -1.22 2.28 1.48
N GLY A 594 -2.27 3.04 1.84
CA GLY A 594 -3.12 3.72 0.87
C GLY A 594 -2.34 4.72 0.00
N LEU A 595 -1.38 5.43 0.58
CA LEU A 595 -0.48 6.33 -0.15
C LEU A 595 0.42 5.56 -1.13
N ILE A 596 0.99 4.41 -0.71
CA ILE A 596 1.80 3.55 -1.60
C ILE A 596 0.96 3.06 -2.77
N VAL A 597 -0.29 2.63 -2.54
CA VAL A 597 -1.21 2.25 -3.64
C VAL A 597 -1.38 3.41 -4.61
N SER A 598 -1.63 4.61 -4.12
CA SER A 598 -1.83 5.78 -4.97
C SER A 598 -0.57 6.18 -5.74
N LEU A 599 0.61 6.10 -5.10
CA LEU A 599 1.90 6.37 -5.74
C LEU A 599 2.22 5.33 -6.83
N GLY A 600 1.94 4.05 -6.56
CA GLY A 600 2.07 2.98 -7.54
C GLY A 600 1.20 3.26 -8.78
N LEU A 601 -0.09 3.50 -8.58
CA LEU A 601 -1.01 3.79 -9.68
C LEU A 601 -0.67 5.10 -10.41
N SER A 602 -0.10 6.09 -9.73
CA SER A 602 0.29 7.35 -10.34
C SER A 602 1.40 7.18 -11.40
N THR A 603 2.17 6.08 -11.36
CA THR A 603 3.19 5.80 -12.38
C THR A 603 2.59 5.53 -13.76
N LEU A 604 1.29 5.19 -13.84
CA LEU A 604 0.58 5.03 -15.11
C LEU A 604 0.51 6.33 -15.94
N GLN A 605 0.67 7.50 -15.31
CA GLN A 605 0.75 8.77 -16.02
C GLN A 605 1.89 8.79 -17.08
N TYR A 606 2.90 7.94 -16.93
CA TYR A 606 4.01 7.80 -17.88
C TYR A 606 3.71 6.81 -19.02
N SER A 607 2.51 6.26 -19.06
CA SER A 607 1.98 5.41 -20.12
C SER A 607 0.74 6.04 -20.73
N GLN A 608 0.21 5.43 -21.78
CA GLN A 608 -1.06 5.85 -22.35
C GLN A 608 -2.22 5.37 -21.45
N THR A 609 -2.60 6.21 -20.47
CA THR A 609 -3.60 5.86 -19.44
C THR A 609 -4.99 5.57 -20.01
N ALA A 610 -5.33 6.13 -21.18
CA ALA A 610 -6.59 5.85 -21.86
C ALA A 610 -6.63 4.52 -22.62
N SER A 611 -5.50 3.80 -22.71
CA SER A 611 -5.45 2.51 -23.40
C SER A 611 -6.20 1.44 -22.62
N PHE A 612 -7.19 0.81 -23.27
CA PHE A 612 -7.92 -0.33 -22.73
C PHE A 612 -6.99 -1.51 -22.38
N ARG A 613 -5.95 -1.74 -23.22
CA ARG A 613 -4.91 -2.74 -22.98
C ARG A 613 -4.24 -2.54 -21.62
N ASN A 614 -3.74 -1.32 -21.36
CA ASN A 614 -3.00 -1.01 -20.13
C ASN A 614 -3.90 -1.12 -18.89
N ILE A 615 -5.11 -0.57 -18.98
CA ILE A 615 -6.10 -0.65 -17.88
C ILE A 615 -6.44 -2.10 -17.59
N THR A 616 -6.64 -2.93 -18.63
CA THR A 616 -6.96 -4.35 -18.47
C THR A 616 -5.80 -5.12 -17.84
N ILE A 617 -4.56 -4.90 -18.29
CA ILE A 617 -3.38 -5.54 -17.71
C ILE A 617 -3.25 -5.19 -16.23
N VAL A 618 -3.35 -3.91 -15.88
CA VAL A 618 -3.27 -3.45 -14.48
C VAL A 618 -4.41 -4.04 -13.65
N GLY A 619 -5.64 -3.98 -14.14
CA GLY A 619 -6.81 -4.51 -13.44
C GLY A 619 -6.73 -6.02 -13.20
N VAL A 620 -6.39 -6.79 -14.24
CA VAL A 620 -6.23 -8.26 -14.13
C VAL A 620 -5.07 -8.61 -13.21
N SER A 621 -3.93 -7.90 -13.32
CA SER A 621 -2.77 -8.16 -12.48
C SER A 621 -3.05 -7.89 -11.00
N LEU A 622 -3.75 -6.81 -10.67
CA LEU A 622 -4.18 -6.52 -9.30
C LEU A 622 -5.20 -7.53 -8.80
N PHE A 623 -6.19 -7.89 -9.63
CA PHE A 623 -7.21 -8.86 -9.24
C PHE A 623 -6.60 -10.24 -8.96
N LEU A 624 -5.78 -10.77 -9.86
CA LEU A 624 -5.10 -12.04 -9.65
C LEU A 624 -4.05 -11.96 -8.54
N GLY A 625 -3.39 -10.79 -8.41
CA GLY A 625 -2.46 -10.52 -7.31
C GLY A 625 -3.10 -10.46 -5.92
N LEU A 626 -4.42 -10.34 -5.83
CA LEU A 626 -5.18 -10.46 -4.58
C LEU A 626 -5.79 -11.85 -4.41
N THR A 627 -6.40 -12.40 -5.47
CA THR A 627 -7.16 -13.65 -5.38
C THR A 627 -6.28 -14.89 -5.27
N ILE A 628 -5.16 -14.96 -5.99
CA ILE A 628 -4.23 -16.09 -5.90
C ILE A 628 -3.60 -16.17 -4.50
N PRO A 629 -3.01 -15.09 -3.94
CA PRO A 629 -2.52 -15.13 -2.57
C PRO A 629 -3.61 -15.47 -1.55
N ALA A 630 -4.83 -14.94 -1.71
CA ALA A 630 -5.96 -15.27 -0.82
C ALA A 630 -6.28 -16.76 -0.85
N TYR A 631 -6.19 -17.43 -2.00
CA TYR A 631 -6.33 -18.89 -2.09
C TYR A 631 -5.23 -19.60 -1.29
N PHE A 632 -3.96 -19.21 -1.43
CA PHE A 632 -2.86 -19.80 -0.66
C PHE A 632 -2.97 -19.51 0.84
N GLN A 633 -3.50 -18.35 1.21
CA GLN A 633 -3.71 -17.96 2.60
C GLN A 633 -4.86 -18.71 3.29
N GLN A 634 -5.73 -19.43 2.56
CA GLN A 634 -6.76 -20.28 3.14
C GLN A 634 -6.20 -21.53 3.83
N TYR A 635 -4.99 -21.96 3.49
CA TYR A 635 -4.32 -23.10 4.11
C TYR A 635 -3.73 -22.74 5.48
N GLN A 636 -4.61 -22.25 6.36
CA GLN A 636 -4.26 -21.83 7.70
C GLN A 636 -3.95 -23.04 8.59
N PRO A 637 -3.09 -22.90 9.59
CA PRO A 637 -2.86 -23.95 10.56
C PRO A 637 -4.10 -24.16 11.43
N GLU A 638 -4.41 -25.43 11.73
CA GLU A 638 -5.55 -25.81 12.58
C GLU A 638 -5.51 -25.21 13.99
N SER A 639 -4.33 -24.85 14.48
CA SER A 639 -4.12 -24.21 15.80
C SER A 639 -4.10 -22.67 15.72
N SER A 640 -5.09 -22.06 15.05
CA SER A 640 -5.20 -20.58 14.96
C SER A 640 -5.46 -19.86 16.29
N LEU A 641 -5.71 -20.62 17.37
CA LEU A 641 -5.97 -20.09 18.72
C LEU A 641 -4.82 -19.30 19.35
N ILE A 642 -3.59 -19.44 18.84
CA ILE A 642 -2.38 -18.83 19.42
C ILE A 642 -1.94 -17.56 18.68
N LEU A 643 -2.34 -17.41 17.41
CA LEU A 643 -1.96 -16.26 16.59
C LEU A 643 -3.07 -15.22 16.52
N PRO A 644 -2.75 -13.93 16.64
CA PRO A 644 -3.70 -12.86 16.35
C PRO A 644 -4.26 -13.00 14.93
N SER A 645 -5.56 -12.71 14.74
CA SER A 645 -6.26 -12.91 13.47
C SER A 645 -5.58 -12.21 12.27
N TYR A 646 -4.96 -11.06 12.48
CA TYR A 646 -4.26 -10.30 11.45
C TYR A 646 -2.90 -10.90 11.05
N LEU A 647 -2.33 -11.85 11.82
CA LEU A 647 -1.11 -12.57 11.46
C LEU A 647 -1.38 -13.95 10.85
N VAL A 648 -2.60 -14.46 10.97
CA VAL A 648 -2.97 -15.80 10.47
C VAL A 648 -2.71 -15.98 8.96
N PRO A 649 -3.00 -15.00 8.08
CA PRO A 649 -2.71 -15.13 6.65
C PRO A 649 -1.23 -15.38 6.34
N TYR A 650 -0.33 -14.79 7.12
CA TYR A 650 1.12 -14.95 6.94
C TYR A 650 1.65 -16.31 7.43
N ALA A 651 0.85 -17.05 8.17
CA ALA A 651 1.21 -18.38 8.69
C ALA A 651 0.84 -19.54 7.75
N ALA A 652 0.10 -19.28 6.69
CA ALA A 652 -0.44 -20.29 5.78
C ALA A 652 0.62 -20.99 4.91
N ALA A 653 1.75 -20.36 4.66
CA ALA A 653 2.81 -20.88 3.79
C ALA A 653 3.35 -22.26 4.22
N SER A 654 3.29 -22.58 5.51
CA SER A 654 3.75 -23.88 6.04
C SER A 654 2.84 -25.06 5.66
N ASN A 655 1.58 -24.81 5.29
CA ASN A 655 0.57 -25.84 5.00
C ASN A 655 -0.04 -25.66 3.60
N GLY A 656 0.60 -24.91 2.71
CA GLY A 656 0.05 -24.57 1.40
C GLY A 656 -0.14 -25.75 0.45
N PRO A 657 -0.79 -25.52 -0.71
CA PRO A 657 -1.18 -26.57 -1.65
C PRO A 657 0.00 -27.16 -2.43
N VAL A 658 1.13 -26.47 -2.52
CA VAL A 658 2.32 -26.99 -3.20
C VAL A 658 3.00 -28.01 -2.29
N GLN A 659 3.06 -29.27 -2.75
CA GLN A 659 3.64 -30.40 -2.03
C GLN A 659 4.50 -31.20 -3.00
N THR A 660 5.82 -31.02 -2.91
CA THR A 660 6.81 -31.77 -3.68
C THR A 660 7.66 -32.65 -2.76
N SER A 661 8.69 -33.29 -3.30
CA SER A 661 9.64 -34.08 -2.49
C SER A 661 10.46 -33.23 -1.53
N SER A 662 10.58 -31.93 -1.75
CA SER A 662 11.39 -31.00 -0.96
C SER A 662 10.55 -30.03 -0.14
N LYS A 663 10.43 -30.28 1.16
CA LYS A 663 9.69 -29.39 2.09
C LYS A 663 10.19 -27.96 2.11
N GLN A 664 11.48 -27.75 1.84
CA GLN A 664 12.07 -26.41 1.80
C GLN A 664 11.59 -25.64 0.55
N PHE A 665 11.53 -26.32 -0.58
CA PHE A 665 11.01 -25.74 -1.82
C PHE A 665 9.51 -25.48 -1.72
N ASP A 666 8.74 -26.43 -1.14
CA ASP A 666 7.30 -26.29 -0.93
C ASP A 666 6.97 -25.04 -0.11
N PHE A 667 7.67 -24.85 1.03
CA PHE A 667 7.52 -23.67 1.86
C PHE A 667 7.80 -22.38 1.07
N ALA A 668 8.93 -22.36 0.32
CA ALA A 668 9.30 -21.16 -0.45
C ALA A 668 8.27 -20.83 -1.53
N MET A 669 7.77 -21.84 -2.28
CA MET A 669 6.77 -21.62 -3.32
C MET A 669 5.42 -21.21 -2.75
N ASN A 670 4.96 -21.87 -1.68
CA ASN A 670 3.74 -21.48 -0.99
C ASN A 670 3.83 -20.05 -0.42
N ALA A 671 4.98 -19.68 0.14
CA ALA A 671 5.25 -18.34 0.62
C ALA A 671 5.21 -17.30 -0.52
N LEU A 672 5.93 -17.55 -1.63
CA LEU A 672 5.95 -16.65 -2.77
C LEU A 672 4.57 -16.44 -3.39
N MET A 673 3.79 -17.52 -3.53
CA MET A 673 2.43 -17.45 -4.07
C MET A 673 1.42 -16.84 -3.09
N SER A 674 1.73 -16.76 -1.80
CA SER A 674 0.94 -16.03 -0.79
C SER A 674 1.25 -14.53 -0.73
N LEU A 675 2.28 -14.04 -1.45
CA LEU A 675 2.69 -12.65 -1.48
C LEU A 675 2.05 -11.89 -2.65
N ASN A 676 1.18 -10.95 -2.36
CA ASN A 676 0.42 -10.18 -3.36
C ASN A 676 1.33 -9.51 -4.40
N MET A 677 2.40 -8.86 -3.97
CA MET A 677 3.32 -8.15 -4.86
C MET A 677 4.08 -9.07 -5.81
N VAL A 678 4.43 -10.29 -5.38
CA VAL A 678 5.15 -11.27 -6.22
C VAL A 678 4.24 -11.78 -7.33
N VAL A 679 3.02 -12.17 -6.97
CA VAL A 679 2.02 -12.64 -7.94
C VAL A 679 1.64 -11.53 -8.91
N THR A 680 1.41 -10.32 -8.41
CA THR A 680 1.08 -9.16 -9.26
C THR A 680 2.21 -8.83 -10.23
N LEU A 681 3.47 -8.83 -9.76
CA LEU A 681 4.62 -8.62 -10.65
C LEU A 681 4.68 -9.69 -11.75
N LEU A 682 4.54 -10.97 -11.37
CA LEU A 682 4.58 -12.08 -12.32
C LEU A 682 3.50 -11.93 -13.41
N VAL A 683 2.26 -11.70 -12.99
CA VAL A 683 1.13 -11.55 -13.92
C VAL A 683 1.30 -10.31 -14.80
N ALA A 684 1.61 -9.17 -14.21
CA ALA A 684 1.82 -7.92 -14.95
C ALA A 684 2.97 -8.05 -15.97
N PHE A 685 4.08 -8.65 -15.55
CA PHE A 685 5.24 -8.87 -16.40
C PHE A 685 4.92 -9.79 -17.58
N VAL A 686 4.24 -10.91 -17.34
CA VAL A 686 3.84 -11.84 -18.41
C VAL A 686 2.85 -11.17 -19.36
N LEU A 687 1.79 -10.56 -18.84
CA LEU A 687 0.77 -9.95 -19.69
C LEU A 687 1.32 -8.79 -20.51
N ASP A 688 2.08 -7.89 -19.91
CA ASP A 688 2.58 -6.74 -20.65
C ASP A 688 3.58 -7.12 -21.75
N ASN A 689 4.39 -8.17 -21.55
CA ASN A 689 5.37 -8.60 -22.53
C ASN A 689 4.81 -9.60 -23.57
N THR A 690 3.64 -10.19 -23.35
CA THR A 690 2.98 -11.10 -24.31
C THR A 690 1.86 -10.44 -25.10
N VAL A 691 1.09 -9.53 -24.48
CA VAL A 691 0.01 -8.81 -25.15
C VAL A 691 0.60 -7.75 -26.08
N PRO A 692 0.27 -7.73 -27.39
CA PRO A 692 0.82 -6.76 -28.30
C PRO A 692 0.41 -5.33 -27.94
N GLY A 693 1.34 -4.38 -28.13
CA GLY A 693 1.15 -2.96 -27.85
C GLY A 693 2.34 -2.14 -28.34
N SER A 694 2.09 -0.90 -28.74
CA SER A 694 3.14 0.00 -29.19
C SER A 694 4.04 0.44 -28.01
N ARG A 695 5.27 0.85 -28.31
CA ARG A 695 6.18 1.36 -27.25
C ARG A 695 5.62 2.59 -26.54
N GLN A 696 4.92 3.44 -27.26
CA GLN A 696 4.28 4.63 -26.72
C GLN A 696 3.10 4.27 -25.81
N GLU A 697 2.25 3.32 -26.23
CA GLU A 697 1.14 2.82 -25.43
C GLU A 697 1.60 2.24 -24.10
N ARG A 698 2.64 1.39 -24.13
CA ARG A 698 3.24 0.77 -22.94
C ARG A 698 3.97 1.78 -22.04
N GLY A 699 4.28 2.97 -22.55
CA GLY A 699 5.08 3.96 -21.83
C GLY A 699 6.50 3.47 -21.53
N VAL A 700 7.10 2.69 -22.45
CA VAL A 700 8.45 2.15 -22.25
C VAL A 700 9.38 3.29 -21.83
N TYR A 701 10.03 3.15 -20.68
CA TYR A 701 10.91 4.16 -20.12
C TYR A 701 11.97 4.60 -21.12
N ILE A 702 12.05 5.91 -21.34
CA ILE A 702 13.08 6.50 -22.19
C ILE A 702 14.26 6.84 -21.28
N TRP A 703 15.33 6.08 -21.45
CA TRP A 703 16.60 6.30 -20.75
C TRP A 703 17.55 7.12 -21.64
N SER A 704 18.35 8.01 -21.04
CA SER A 704 19.40 8.73 -21.75
C SER A 704 20.42 7.75 -22.35
N ARG A 705 20.97 8.07 -23.51
CA ARG A 705 21.98 7.23 -24.15
C ARG A 705 23.36 7.44 -23.50
N ALA A 706 24.23 6.47 -23.62
CA ALA A 706 25.61 6.58 -23.12
C ALA A 706 26.39 7.71 -23.79
N GLU A 707 26.09 7.98 -25.07
CA GLU A 707 26.68 9.06 -25.87
C GLU A 707 26.27 10.45 -25.34
N ASP A 708 25.00 10.60 -24.91
CA ASP A 708 24.48 11.84 -24.34
C ASP A 708 25.23 12.20 -23.04
N MET A 709 25.74 11.20 -22.32
CA MET A 709 26.53 11.42 -21.11
C MET A 709 27.87 12.13 -21.38
N ALA A 710 28.45 11.91 -22.56
CA ALA A 710 29.70 12.53 -22.97
C ALA A 710 29.49 13.93 -23.55
N THR A 711 28.34 14.17 -24.19
CA THR A 711 28.07 15.42 -24.96
C THR A 711 27.28 16.42 -24.10
N ASP A 712 26.44 15.96 -23.18
CA ASP A 712 25.58 16.81 -22.34
C ASP A 712 26.22 17.08 -20.98
N ALA A 713 26.73 18.30 -20.80
CA ALA A 713 27.33 18.75 -19.55
C ALA A 713 26.35 18.70 -18.36
N SER A 714 25.04 18.85 -18.61
CA SER A 714 24.02 18.81 -17.55
C SER A 714 23.85 17.39 -17.03
N LEU A 715 23.71 16.41 -17.92
CA LEU A 715 23.58 14.99 -17.60
C LEU A 715 24.84 14.49 -16.88
N HIS A 716 26.02 14.88 -17.36
CA HIS A 716 27.29 14.57 -16.72
C HIS A 716 27.35 15.10 -15.28
N ALA A 717 27.02 16.37 -15.07
CA ALA A 717 27.09 16.99 -13.74
C ALA A 717 26.05 16.40 -12.77
N ASP A 718 24.88 15.93 -13.27
CA ASP A 718 23.85 15.32 -12.43
C ASP A 718 24.22 13.92 -11.98
N TYR A 719 24.83 13.11 -12.83
CA TYR A 719 24.98 11.66 -12.56
C TYR A 719 26.43 11.17 -12.47
N SER A 720 27.43 11.98 -12.87
CA SER A 720 28.84 11.56 -12.80
C SER A 720 29.29 11.38 -11.36
N LEU A 721 30.12 10.39 -11.12
CA LEU A 721 30.76 10.17 -9.82
C LEU A 721 31.72 11.33 -9.48
N PRO A 722 31.95 11.62 -8.18
CA PRO A 722 33.00 12.54 -7.77
C PRO A 722 34.35 12.15 -8.41
N SER A 723 35.11 13.11 -8.92
CA SER A 723 36.33 12.88 -9.70
C SER A 723 37.38 12.01 -9.04
N LYS A 724 37.44 11.99 -7.70
CA LYS A 724 38.32 11.11 -6.95
C LYS A 724 37.92 9.64 -7.00
N VAL A 725 36.63 9.36 -7.20
CA VAL A 725 36.04 8.00 -7.16
C VAL A 725 35.87 7.45 -8.57
N SER A 726 35.63 8.30 -9.55
CA SER A 726 35.50 7.86 -10.95
C SER A 726 36.75 7.12 -11.46
N ARG A 727 37.92 7.39 -10.88
CA ARG A 727 39.17 6.69 -11.21
C ARG A 727 39.22 5.22 -10.75
N PHE A 728 38.35 4.83 -9.78
CA PHE A 728 38.29 3.43 -9.28
C PHE A 728 37.22 2.58 -9.96
N PHE A 729 36.27 3.22 -10.69
CA PHE A 729 35.12 2.56 -11.31
C PHE A 729 35.08 2.70 -12.84
N CYS A 730 36.15 3.20 -13.45
CA CYS A 730 36.35 3.19 -14.90
C CYS A 730 37.10 1.95 -15.35
#